data_f6ef3f4fc7dcf0e435b44c5c4d361dec
#
_entry.id   f6ef3f4fc7dcf0e435b44c5c4d361dec
#
_cell.length_a   1.000
_cell.length_b   1.000
_cell.length_c   1.000
_cell.angle_alpha   90.00
_cell.angle_beta   90.00
_cell.angle_gamma   90.00
#
_symmetry.space_group_name_H-M   'P 1'
#
loop_
_entity.id
_entity.type
_entity.pdbx_description
1 polymer ?
#
loop_
_entity_poly.entity_id
_entity_poly.type
_entity_poly.pdbx_seq_one_letter_code
_entity_poly.pdbx_strand_id
1 'polypeptide(L)'
;MQESSNREGSATPVFWRVEGSLLNLSTVRPVAFFAWNAQSFAERWIRRGAIFFQAVLRPLLYAINRVFATRVVHAALRDISRDRLDLLGEEYFQYRLRPMLKPAGLQKLCEALASGERVVLVSQGLDHIVRPLARYLGVEELICNRLEFRDGYATGRLLEPVIRPRGALALITAGGGDGSRSLESLARELNCAQQTLAAAITPARRGVTPLERPLVRFNSVQTSERLSVRQSLAGKQLLLIGVTGFIGKVWLAHILQDLSEIGCVFLLVRSQKSTSGAQRFKKLVEESPVFDELQERLGTQFAGYLNSRVEVLEGDASQPGLGLNAEVTARLQGSLDVVINSSGLTDFNPDLRDALAGNVDAVANVLDFVRGCQHAGLLHLSTCYVAGARDGRIAEQLQSNYTPIGDPKFDAERELQSLRQMIAGAVARSESPELDEEMRRQSLEKKSNGNGLSAVALENQVRKNRIRWLRTTLTEAGTKRAQELGWPNTYTFSKSLAESLLQKRGAGLAIAIVRPAIVETSLTRPFLGWNEGINTSASLSYLLGTYFRQLPSNARKSLDIIPVDTVCRGMTLIAAAVVQRCHQPVYQLATSVTNPCDMGRSIELTCLAHRKFYRAQNGLHHQLRMRFDTIPVSKERYQRLSAPAQKAVIRSLQRLTAPFPFLQPPLVRTERGLERVEKLIELFEPFILHNEQDFEAEHVAWLSQALPEEEKPLFAYDTRSLDWWEYWINVHIPALRKWTYPLIEGRPVETLPRRSYHLPPGRGDKAGPGCSPAAGESISTGTTGATWQYS
;
A
#
# COMPACT_ATOMS: atom_id res chain seq x y z
N MET A 1 34.89 1.33 -40.74
CA MET A 1 34.24 2.21 -41.71
C MET A 1 32.98 1.53 -42.15
N GLN A 2 31.87 1.92 -41.53
CA GLN A 2 30.54 2.00 -42.13
C GLN A 2 29.64 2.70 -41.11
N GLU A 3 29.43 3.98 -41.38
CA GLU A 3 28.51 4.86 -40.72
C GLU A 3 27.08 4.36 -40.97
N SER A 4 26.42 3.84 -39.94
CA SER A 4 24.98 3.72 -39.94
C SER A 4 24.39 5.07 -39.53
N SER A 5 24.06 5.87 -40.54
CA SER A 5 23.35 7.13 -40.38
C SER A 5 21.99 6.91 -39.72
N ASN A 6 21.85 7.43 -38.50
CA ASN A 6 20.56 7.74 -37.87
C ASN A 6 19.80 8.71 -38.78
N ARG A 7 18.86 8.19 -39.57
CA ARG A 7 17.80 8.98 -40.22
C ARG A 7 16.62 9.09 -39.25
N GLU A 8 16.73 9.87 -38.20
CA GLU A 8 15.57 10.52 -37.61
C GLU A 8 15.14 11.66 -38.55
N GLY A 9 14.34 11.32 -39.53
CA GLY A 9 13.57 12.27 -40.32
C GLY A 9 12.55 12.95 -39.42
N SER A 10 12.89 14.12 -38.87
CA SER A 10 11.94 15.00 -38.16
C SER A 10 10.85 15.43 -39.13
N ALA A 11 9.77 14.64 -39.23
CA ALA A 11 8.59 15.05 -39.97
C ALA A 11 8.08 16.37 -39.38
N THR A 12 7.86 17.36 -40.22
CA THR A 12 7.36 18.69 -39.80
C THR A 12 6.04 18.51 -39.05
N PRO A 13 5.89 19.00 -37.80
CA PRO A 13 4.68 18.78 -37.01
C PRO A 13 3.46 19.46 -37.63
N VAL A 14 2.36 18.75 -37.69
CA VAL A 14 1.07 19.23 -38.17
C VAL A 14 0.20 19.59 -36.98
N PHE A 15 -0.27 20.83 -36.90
CA PHE A 15 -1.01 21.34 -35.77
C PHE A 15 -2.52 21.22 -36.00
N TRP A 16 -3.18 20.41 -35.16
CA TRP A 16 -4.63 20.19 -35.22
C TRP A 16 -5.36 20.91 -34.08
N ARG A 17 -6.20 21.87 -34.44
CA ARG A 17 -7.00 22.55 -33.42
C ARG A 17 -8.23 21.73 -33.06
N VAL A 18 -8.35 21.39 -31.75
CA VAL A 18 -9.46 20.59 -31.20
C VAL A 18 -10.82 21.27 -31.42
N GLU A 19 -10.88 22.58 -31.12
CA GLU A 19 -12.13 23.36 -31.26
C GLU A 19 -12.44 23.65 -32.72
N GLY A 20 -13.64 23.21 -33.14
CA GLY A 20 -14.14 23.34 -34.49
C GLY A 20 -13.93 22.07 -35.33
N SER A 21 -12.78 21.40 -35.25
CA SER A 21 -12.51 20.17 -35.98
C SER A 21 -13.04 18.91 -35.26
N LEU A 22 -12.61 18.68 -34.02
CA LEU A 22 -12.94 17.47 -33.26
C LEU A 22 -14.15 17.66 -32.33
N LEU A 23 -14.24 18.82 -31.66
CA LEU A 23 -15.33 19.17 -30.77
C LEU A 23 -15.40 20.67 -30.50
N ASN A 24 -16.47 21.13 -29.86
CA ASN A 24 -16.61 22.53 -29.42
C ASN A 24 -16.42 22.60 -27.90
N LEU A 25 -15.16 22.76 -27.46
CA LEU A 25 -14.82 22.85 -26.04
C LEU A 25 -15.05 24.27 -25.50
N SER A 26 -15.90 24.38 -24.48
CA SER A 26 -16.12 25.61 -23.72
C SER A 26 -15.02 25.79 -22.67
N THR A 27 -14.55 27.00 -22.40
CA THR A 27 -13.60 27.29 -21.31
C THR A 27 -14.27 27.28 -19.94
N VAL A 28 -15.53 27.69 -19.84
CA VAL A 28 -16.24 27.85 -18.55
C VAL A 28 -16.82 26.53 -18.02
N ARG A 29 -17.41 25.71 -18.90
CA ARG A 29 -18.06 24.46 -18.46
C ARG A 29 -17.14 23.48 -17.73
N PRO A 30 -15.90 23.22 -18.20
CA PRO A 30 -14.95 22.38 -17.48
C PRO A 30 -14.55 22.99 -16.13
N VAL A 31 -14.27 24.29 -16.08
CA VAL A 31 -13.91 24.98 -14.84
C VAL A 31 -15.06 24.91 -13.82
N ALA A 32 -16.29 25.10 -14.27
CA ALA A 32 -17.48 24.93 -13.42
C ALA A 32 -17.60 23.49 -12.90
N PHE A 33 -17.35 22.50 -13.76
CA PHE A 33 -17.36 21.09 -13.35
C PHE A 33 -16.30 20.81 -12.28
N PHE A 34 -15.06 21.28 -12.44
CA PHE A 34 -14.00 21.12 -11.46
C PHE A 34 -14.35 21.79 -10.12
N ALA A 35 -14.79 23.04 -10.15
CA ALA A 35 -15.14 23.79 -8.95
C ALA A 35 -16.35 23.20 -8.19
N TRP A 36 -17.30 22.59 -8.90
CA TRP A 36 -18.45 21.90 -8.28
C TRP A 36 -18.09 20.57 -7.65
N ASN A 37 -16.94 20.02 -7.99
CA ASN A 37 -16.40 18.77 -7.47
C ASN A 37 -15.17 18.99 -6.56
N ALA A 38 -15.03 20.18 -5.96
CA ALA A 38 -14.05 20.46 -4.92
C ALA A 38 -14.27 19.55 -3.69
N GLN A 39 -13.26 19.42 -2.84
CA GLN A 39 -13.23 18.43 -1.76
C GLN A 39 -14.30 18.69 -0.69
N SER A 40 -14.37 19.90 -0.15
CA SER A 40 -15.29 20.26 0.93
C SER A 40 -16.60 20.86 0.45
N PHE A 41 -17.68 20.73 1.24
CA PHE A 41 -18.97 21.32 0.94
C PHE A 41 -18.93 22.85 0.92
N ALA A 42 -18.27 23.48 1.91
CA ALA A 42 -18.14 24.92 2.00
C ALA A 42 -17.42 25.48 0.77
N GLU A 43 -16.34 24.84 0.38
CA GLU A 43 -15.57 25.20 -0.80
C GLU A 43 -16.42 25.10 -2.09
N ARG A 44 -17.22 24.06 -2.24
CA ARG A 44 -18.14 23.91 -3.38
C ARG A 44 -19.12 25.07 -3.49
N TRP A 45 -19.70 25.53 -2.38
CA TRP A 45 -20.63 26.65 -2.38
C TRP A 45 -19.96 27.99 -2.72
N ILE A 46 -18.78 28.25 -2.12
CA ILE A 46 -17.99 29.46 -2.40
C ILE A 46 -17.62 29.51 -3.89
N ARG A 47 -17.12 28.39 -4.43
CA ARG A 47 -16.73 28.31 -5.83
C ARG A 47 -17.90 28.40 -6.80
N ARG A 48 -19.06 27.85 -6.43
CA ARG A 48 -20.31 28.04 -7.22
C ARG A 48 -20.70 29.52 -7.34
N GLY A 49 -20.66 30.24 -6.22
CA GLY A 49 -20.90 31.67 -6.19
C GLY A 49 -19.91 32.43 -7.07
N ALA A 50 -18.63 32.15 -6.96
CA ALA A 50 -17.57 32.77 -7.76
C ALA A 50 -17.78 32.55 -9.27
N ILE A 51 -18.10 31.31 -9.68
CA ILE A 51 -18.35 30.98 -11.09
C ILE A 51 -19.62 31.64 -11.61
N PHE A 52 -20.68 31.65 -10.82
CA PHE A 52 -21.91 32.36 -11.20
C PHE A 52 -21.65 33.85 -11.46
N PHE A 53 -20.91 34.48 -10.56
CA PHE A 53 -20.52 35.90 -10.72
C PHE A 53 -19.65 36.14 -11.95
N GLN A 54 -18.65 35.23 -12.18
CA GLN A 54 -17.82 35.31 -13.38
C GLN A 54 -18.61 35.05 -14.66
N ALA A 55 -19.63 34.20 -14.65
CA ALA A 55 -20.48 33.94 -15.81
C ALA A 55 -21.33 35.19 -16.18
N VAL A 56 -21.83 35.93 -15.19
CA VAL A 56 -22.57 37.16 -15.37
C VAL A 56 -21.65 38.26 -15.96
N LEU A 57 -20.42 38.38 -15.45
CA LEU A 57 -19.46 39.40 -15.92
C LEU A 57 -18.77 39.02 -17.23
N ARG A 58 -18.88 37.78 -17.68
CA ARG A 58 -18.18 37.25 -18.85
C ARG A 58 -18.32 38.14 -20.12
N PRO A 59 -19.49 38.60 -20.54
CA PRO A 59 -19.62 39.45 -21.74
C PRO A 59 -18.74 40.70 -21.67
N LEU A 60 -18.71 41.33 -20.51
CA LEU A 60 -17.89 42.53 -20.25
C LEU A 60 -16.41 42.20 -20.30
N LEU A 61 -15.99 41.14 -19.61
CA LEU A 61 -14.57 40.68 -19.60
C LEU A 61 -14.08 40.28 -21.00
N TYR A 62 -14.94 39.67 -21.82
CA TYR A 62 -14.60 39.29 -23.19
C TYR A 62 -14.49 40.48 -24.12
N ALA A 63 -15.27 41.54 -23.89
CA ALA A 63 -15.18 42.80 -24.65
C ALA A 63 -13.87 43.53 -24.35
N ILE A 64 -13.35 43.45 -23.11
CA ILE A 64 -12.08 44.05 -22.72
C ILE A 64 -10.92 43.27 -23.30
N ASN A 65 -10.75 42.00 -22.91
CA ASN A 65 -9.66 41.14 -23.39
C ASN A 65 -9.99 39.65 -23.14
N ARG A 66 -9.96 38.86 -24.21
CA ARG A 66 -10.26 37.40 -24.15
C ARG A 66 -9.26 36.63 -23.33
N VAL A 67 -7.97 36.98 -23.34
CA VAL A 67 -6.94 36.32 -22.53
C VAL A 67 -7.17 36.61 -21.06
N PHE A 68 -7.43 37.87 -20.71
CA PHE A 68 -7.76 38.29 -19.35
C PHE A 68 -9.01 37.58 -18.82
N ALA A 69 -10.07 37.51 -19.60
CA ALA A 69 -11.28 36.78 -19.25
C ALA A 69 -11.03 35.28 -18.99
N THR A 70 -10.15 34.69 -19.81
CA THR A 70 -9.73 33.26 -19.61
C THR A 70 -8.98 33.11 -18.30
N ARG A 71 -8.03 33.99 -17.96
CA ARG A 71 -7.30 33.95 -16.68
C ARG A 71 -8.24 34.09 -15.47
N VAL A 72 -9.20 35.02 -15.52
CA VAL A 72 -10.19 35.22 -14.45
C VAL A 72 -11.02 33.97 -14.20
N VAL A 73 -11.48 33.29 -15.26
CA VAL A 73 -12.25 32.04 -15.13
C VAL A 73 -11.43 30.96 -14.42
N HIS A 74 -10.17 30.79 -14.78
CA HIS A 74 -9.31 29.76 -14.21
C HIS A 74 -8.86 30.06 -12.78
N ALA A 75 -8.89 31.31 -12.33
CA ALA A 75 -8.63 31.69 -10.94
C ALA A 75 -9.58 30.97 -9.93
N ALA A 76 -10.78 30.58 -10.38
CA ALA A 76 -11.71 29.77 -9.56
C ALA A 76 -11.17 28.37 -9.22
N LEU A 77 -10.10 27.90 -9.85
CA LEU A 77 -9.46 26.59 -9.59
C LEU A 77 -8.32 26.67 -8.56
N ARG A 78 -8.04 27.87 -8.02
CA ARG A 78 -7.02 28.04 -6.99
C ARG A 78 -7.25 27.05 -5.83
N ASP A 79 -6.15 26.51 -5.28
CA ASP A 79 -6.12 25.55 -4.15
C ASP A 79 -6.82 24.20 -4.41
N ILE A 80 -7.10 23.85 -5.68
CA ILE A 80 -7.48 22.48 -6.05
C ILE A 80 -6.21 21.68 -6.34
N SER A 81 -6.13 20.46 -5.82
CA SER A 81 -4.97 19.59 -6.06
C SER A 81 -4.87 19.17 -7.53
N ARG A 82 -3.62 18.94 -8.01
CA ARG A 82 -3.37 18.42 -9.35
C ARG A 82 -4.02 17.04 -9.52
N ASP A 83 -3.90 16.16 -8.52
CA ASP A 83 -4.45 14.81 -8.55
C ASP A 83 -5.97 14.83 -8.76
N ARG A 84 -6.68 15.75 -8.11
CA ARG A 84 -8.12 15.95 -8.30
C ARG A 84 -8.45 16.46 -9.69
N LEU A 85 -7.72 17.44 -10.18
CA LEU A 85 -7.94 17.99 -11.53
C LEU A 85 -7.68 16.94 -12.61
N ASP A 86 -6.67 16.10 -12.45
CA ASP A 86 -6.37 15.00 -13.37
C ASP A 86 -7.52 13.99 -13.43
N LEU A 87 -8.00 13.50 -12.27
CA LEU A 87 -9.12 12.56 -12.24
C LEU A 87 -10.41 13.16 -12.78
N LEU A 88 -10.74 14.40 -12.36
CA LEU A 88 -11.94 15.08 -12.83
C LEU A 88 -11.86 15.41 -14.32
N GLY A 89 -10.66 15.66 -14.85
CA GLY A 89 -10.41 15.84 -16.27
C GLY A 89 -10.69 14.57 -17.08
N GLU A 90 -10.21 13.43 -16.60
CA GLU A 90 -10.52 12.10 -17.17
C GLU A 90 -12.04 11.82 -17.14
N GLU A 91 -12.69 12.09 -15.98
CA GLU A 91 -14.13 11.94 -15.81
C GLU A 91 -14.90 12.86 -16.77
N TYR A 92 -14.50 14.14 -16.89
CA TYR A 92 -15.15 15.10 -17.77
C TYR A 92 -15.01 14.69 -19.24
N PHE A 93 -13.81 14.27 -19.67
CA PHE A 93 -13.58 13.73 -20.99
C PHE A 93 -14.47 12.50 -21.26
N GLN A 94 -14.40 11.48 -20.42
CA GLN A 94 -15.07 10.19 -20.65
C GLN A 94 -16.62 10.33 -20.72
N TYR A 95 -17.21 11.12 -19.81
CA TYR A 95 -18.66 11.17 -19.68
C TYR A 95 -19.33 12.40 -20.33
N ARG A 96 -18.55 13.42 -20.72
CA ARG A 96 -19.10 14.66 -21.30
C ARG A 96 -18.58 14.96 -22.69
N LEU A 97 -17.30 14.78 -22.96
CA LEU A 97 -16.70 15.18 -24.24
C LEU A 97 -16.67 14.05 -25.27
N ARG A 98 -16.31 12.84 -24.86
CA ARG A 98 -16.23 11.69 -25.76
C ARG A 98 -17.49 11.46 -26.59
N PRO A 99 -18.72 11.55 -26.01
CA PRO A 99 -19.94 11.43 -26.81
C PRO A 99 -20.19 12.58 -27.81
N MET A 100 -19.47 13.69 -27.66
CA MET A 100 -19.63 14.91 -28.48
C MET A 100 -18.56 15.04 -29.57
N LEU A 101 -17.69 14.04 -29.74
CA LEU A 101 -16.67 14.02 -30.78
C LEU A 101 -17.32 13.96 -32.15
N LYS A 102 -16.83 14.78 -33.09
CA LYS A 102 -17.32 14.88 -34.47
C LYS A 102 -16.77 13.75 -35.33
N PRO A 103 -17.60 12.89 -35.92
CA PRO A 103 -17.09 11.75 -36.72
C PRO A 103 -16.21 12.15 -37.91
N ALA A 104 -16.59 13.20 -38.64
CA ALA A 104 -15.82 13.70 -39.79
C ALA A 104 -14.40 14.21 -39.38
N GLY A 105 -14.28 14.87 -38.21
CA GLY A 105 -12.97 15.31 -37.72
C GLY A 105 -12.11 14.13 -37.25
N LEU A 106 -12.73 13.12 -36.62
CA LEU A 106 -12.06 11.89 -36.21
C LEU A 106 -11.48 11.13 -37.40
N GLN A 107 -12.31 10.95 -38.45
CA GLN A 107 -11.89 10.22 -39.66
C GLN A 107 -10.64 10.88 -40.28
N LYS A 108 -10.65 12.21 -40.50
CA LYS A 108 -9.50 12.94 -41.08
C LYS A 108 -8.26 12.85 -40.18
N LEU A 109 -8.42 12.93 -38.86
CA LEU A 109 -7.30 12.78 -37.93
C LEU A 109 -6.70 11.36 -38.00
N CYS A 110 -7.54 10.32 -38.05
CA CYS A 110 -7.09 8.94 -38.22
C CYS A 110 -6.36 8.73 -39.54
N GLU A 111 -6.82 9.35 -40.63
CA GLU A 111 -6.13 9.33 -41.94
C GLU A 111 -4.74 9.98 -41.86
N ALA A 112 -4.62 11.14 -41.18
CA ALA A 112 -3.34 11.82 -40.97
C ALA A 112 -2.36 11.00 -40.11
N LEU A 113 -2.86 10.37 -39.02
CA LEU A 113 -2.04 9.48 -38.18
C LEU A 113 -1.60 8.22 -38.94
N ALA A 114 -2.49 7.64 -39.73
CA ALA A 114 -2.20 6.47 -40.57
C ALA A 114 -1.18 6.76 -41.69
N SER A 115 -1.13 8.01 -42.20
CA SER A 115 -0.12 8.46 -43.14
C SER A 115 1.26 8.79 -42.51
N GLY A 116 1.37 8.62 -41.16
CA GLY A 116 2.63 8.85 -40.45
C GLY A 116 2.91 10.32 -40.14
N GLU A 117 1.92 11.19 -40.22
CA GLU A 117 2.10 12.61 -39.89
C GLU A 117 2.34 12.78 -38.38
N ARG A 118 3.32 13.62 -37.98
CA ARG A 118 3.52 14.02 -36.58
C ARG A 118 2.47 15.07 -36.21
N VAL A 119 1.42 14.60 -35.54
CA VAL A 119 0.28 15.43 -35.14
C VAL A 119 0.48 16.03 -33.76
N VAL A 120 0.27 17.37 -33.62
CA VAL A 120 0.23 18.11 -32.36
C VAL A 120 -1.18 18.67 -32.14
N LEU A 121 -1.88 18.25 -31.10
CA LEU A 121 -3.20 18.81 -30.78
C LEU A 121 -3.07 20.20 -30.15
N VAL A 122 -3.90 21.15 -30.61
CA VAL A 122 -3.94 22.51 -30.07
C VAL A 122 -5.34 22.77 -29.49
N SER A 123 -5.42 23.20 -28.22
CA SER A 123 -6.70 23.44 -27.56
C SER A 123 -6.68 24.63 -26.61
N GLN A 124 -7.80 25.32 -26.51
CA GLN A 124 -8.07 26.32 -25.48
C GLN A 124 -8.44 25.69 -24.12
N GLY A 125 -8.64 24.39 -24.06
CA GLY A 125 -8.93 23.64 -22.84
C GLY A 125 -7.71 23.51 -21.93
N LEU A 126 -7.95 23.09 -20.69
CA LEU A 126 -6.90 22.73 -19.75
C LEU A 126 -6.26 21.39 -20.12
N ASP A 127 -4.98 21.25 -19.85
CA ASP A 127 -4.21 20.02 -20.07
C ASP A 127 -4.83 18.79 -19.38
N HIS A 128 -5.42 18.96 -18.20
CA HIS A 128 -6.14 17.90 -17.47
C HIS A 128 -7.29 17.25 -18.29
N ILE A 129 -7.84 17.99 -19.28
CA ILE A 129 -8.91 17.49 -20.15
C ILE A 129 -8.38 17.07 -21.52
N VAL A 130 -7.42 17.85 -22.04
CA VAL A 130 -6.87 17.64 -23.39
C VAL A 130 -5.96 16.41 -23.44
N ARG A 131 -5.25 16.10 -22.36
CA ARG A 131 -4.42 14.88 -22.27
C ARG A 131 -5.23 13.57 -22.38
N PRO A 132 -6.34 13.38 -21.63
CA PRO A 132 -7.21 12.22 -21.84
C PRO A 132 -7.77 12.13 -23.28
N LEU A 133 -8.10 13.26 -23.89
CA LEU A 133 -8.52 13.31 -25.30
C LEU A 133 -7.39 12.86 -26.24
N ALA A 134 -6.17 13.43 -26.08
CA ALA A 134 -5.01 13.10 -26.90
C ALA A 134 -4.65 11.60 -26.78
N ARG A 135 -4.63 11.06 -25.58
CA ARG A 135 -4.40 9.62 -25.35
C ARG A 135 -5.46 8.74 -26.03
N TYR A 136 -6.73 9.12 -25.95
CA TYR A 136 -7.82 8.40 -26.62
C TYR A 136 -7.68 8.40 -28.15
N LEU A 137 -7.13 9.48 -28.72
CA LEU A 137 -6.91 9.66 -30.15
C LEU A 137 -5.57 9.09 -30.64
N GLY A 138 -4.71 8.61 -29.76
CA GLY A 138 -3.37 8.13 -30.13
C GLY A 138 -2.38 9.25 -30.49
N VAL A 139 -2.64 10.51 -30.06
CA VAL A 139 -1.76 11.65 -30.32
C VAL A 139 -0.81 11.85 -29.12
N GLU A 140 0.47 11.94 -29.40
CA GLU A 140 1.51 11.99 -28.36
C GLU A 140 1.83 13.41 -27.87
N GLU A 141 1.52 14.44 -28.65
CA GLU A 141 1.91 15.82 -28.37
C GLU A 141 0.72 16.79 -28.38
N LEU A 142 0.78 17.80 -27.51
CA LEU A 142 -0.28 18.80 -27.40
C LEU A 142 0.24 20.19 -26.99
N ILE A 143 -0.52 21.24 -27.37
CA ILE A 143 -0.41 22.61 -26.90
C ILE A 143 -1.77 23.00 -26.33
N CYS A 144 -1.83 23.36 -25.04
CA CYS A 144 -3.10 23.73 -24.39
C CYS A 144 -2.84 24.65 -23.19
N ASN A 145 -3.91 25.18 -22.59
CA ASN A 145 -3.79 25.95 -21.37
C ASN A 145 -3.32 25.05 -20.21
N ARG A 146 -2.37 25.54 -19.44
CA ARG A 146 -1.80 24.84 -18.28
C ARG A 146 -1.89 25.72 -17.04
N LEU A 147 -2.29 25.12 -15.92
CA LEU A 147 -2.28 25.80 -14.63
C LEU A 147 -0.87 25.79 -14.02
N GLU A 148 -0.53 26.86 -13.32
CA GLU A 148 0.61 26.90 -12.41
C GLU A 148 0.26 26.15 -11.12
N PHE A 149 1.20 25.33 -10.62
CA PHE A 149 1.04 24.59 -9.36
C PHE A 149 2.16 24.97 -8.39
N ARG A 150 1.83 25.01 -7.11
CA ARG A 150 2.78 25.12 -6.01
C ARG A 150 2.41 24.05 -4.98
N ASP A 151 3.37 23.24 -4.55
CA ASP A 151 3.18 22.14 -3.60
C ASP A 151 2.01 21.20 -3.98
N GLY A 152 1.83 20.94 -5.28
CA GLY A 152 0.76 20.09 -5.79
C GLY A 152 -0.63 20.74 -5.92
N TYR A 153 -0.78 22.01 -5.52
CA TYR A 153 -2.04 22.77 -5.59
C TYR A 153 -2.00 23.86 -6.65
N ALA A 154 -3.11 24.05 -7.37
CA ALA A 154 -3.22 25.08 -8.39
C ALA A 154 -3.17 26.48 -7.77
N THR A 155 -2.34 27.38 -8.33
CA THR A 155 -2.33 28.79 -7.91
C THR A 155 -3.49 29.59 -8.49
N GLY A 156 -4.23 29.03 -9.45
CA GLY A 156 -5.27 29.69 -10.21
C GLY A 156 -4.74 30.52 -11.39
N ARG A 157 -3.43 30.54 -11.61
CA ARG A 157 -2.79 31.21 -12.73
C ARG A 157 -2.57 30.27 -13.91
N LEU A 158 -2.67 30.80 -15.13
CA LEU A 158 -2.28 30.06 -16.34
C LEU A 158 -0.84 30.37 -16.71
N LEU A 159 -0.12 29.33 -17.12
CA LEU A 159 1.21 29.44 -17.70
C LEU A 159 1.11 29.94 -19.15
N GLU A 160 2.11 30.68 -19.60
CA GLU A 160 2.21 31.11 -21.01
C GLU A 160 2.65 29.95 -21.94
N PRO A 161 2.23 29.96 -23.21
CA PRO A 161 1.25 30.88 -23.81
C PRO A 161 -0.20 30.53 -23.44
N VAL A 162 -1.03 31.53 -23.21
CA VAL A 162 -2.47 31.34 -22.99
C VAL A 162 -3.18 31.22 -24.34
N ILE A 163 -3.74 30.03 -24.58
CA ILE A 163 -4.50 29.77 -25.81
C ILE A 163 -5.88 30.40 -25.70
N ARG A 164 -6.10 31.46 -26.46
CA ARG A 164 -7.36 32.20 -26.44
C ARG A 164 -8.51 31.46 -27.08
N PRO A 165 -9.75 31.64 -26.58
CA PRO A 165 -10.95 31.06 -27.19
C PRO A 165 -11.20 31.57 -28.61
N ARG A 166 -11.60 30.68 -29.54
CA ARG A 166 -12.11 31.06 -30.85
C ARG A 166 -13.45 31.82 -30.72
N GLY A 167 -13.67 32.79 -31.60
CA GLY A 167 -14.98 33.45 -31.72
C GLY A 167 -16.05 32.49 -32.26
N ALA A 168 -17.32 32.75 -31.95
CA ALA A 168 -18.43 31.88 -32.37
C ALA A 168 -18.50 31.72 -33.89
N LEU A 169 -18.24 32.79 -34.66
CA LEU A 169 -18.21 32.72 -36.12
C LEU A 169 -17.13 31.78 -36.66
N ALA A 170 -15.91 31.83 -36.08
CA ALA A 170 -14.80 30.95 -36.46
C ALA A 170 -15.05 29.47 -36.13
N LEU A 171 -15.90 29.18 -35.14
CA LEU A 171 -16.31 27.82 -34.80
C LEU A 171 -17.35 27.26 -35.77
N ILE A 172 -18.19 28.12 -36.33
CA ILE A 172 -19.21 27.73 -37.33
C ILE A 172 -18.61 27.54 -38.71
N THR A 173 -17.66 28.39 -39.10
CA THR A 173 -16.98 28.35 -40.40
C THR A 173 -15.92 27.27 -40.49
N ALA A 174 -15.38 26.77 -39.36
CA ALA A 174 -14.45 25.65 -39.32
C ALA A 174 -15.16 24.32 -39.52
N GLY A 175 -15.86 24.17 -40.65
CA GLY A 175 -16.57 22.92 -40.97
C GLY A 175 -15.62 21.76 -41.19
N GLY A 176 -15.38 20.95 -40.15
CA GLY A 176 -14.79 19.60 -40.20
C GLY A 176 -13.47 19.35 -40.97
N GLY A 177 -12.90 20.40 -41.61
CA GLY A 177 -11.79 20.30 -42.54
C GLY A 177 -10.51 21.07 -42.18
N ASP A 178 -10.50 21.80 -41.08
CA ASP A 178 -9.41 22.77 -40.74
C ASP A 178 -8.34 22.15 -39.84
N GLY A 179 -7.91 20.94 -40.16
CA GLY A 179 -7.05 20.13 -39.29
C GLY A 179 -5.58 20.53 -39.36
N SER A 180 -5.06 20.75 -40.55
CA SER A 180 -3.61 20.86 -40.79
C SER A 180 -3.17 22.31 -40.89
N ARG A 181 -2.28 22.77 -39.95
CA ARG A 181 -1.72 24.11 -39.97
C ARG A 181 -0.24 24.11 -39.71
N SER A 182 0.49 25.04 -40.34
CA SER A 182 1.87 25.30 -40.00
C SER A 182 2.02 26.05 -38.67
N LEU A 183 3.16 25.91 -38.02
CA LEU A 183 3.49 26.61 -36.77
C LEU A 183 3.34 28.13 -36.93
N GLU A 184 3.75 28.67 -38.11
CA GLU A 184 3.66 30.10 -38.40
C GLU A 184 2.20 30.59 -38.48
N SER A 185 1.32 29.82 -39.14
CA SER A 185 -0.10 30.13 -39.25
C SER A 185 -0.77 30.14 -37.88
N LEU A 186 -0.41 29.16 -37.05
CA LEU A 186 -0.93 29.03 -35.67
C LEU A 186 -0.41 30.16 -34.77
N ALA A 187 0.88 30.51 -34.87
CA ALA A 187 1.47 31.61 -34.11
C ALA A 187 0.81 32.97 -34.43
N ARG A 188 0.50 33.23 -35.71
CA ARG A 188 -0.27 34.42 -36.14
C ARG A 188 -1.70 34.39 -35.57
N GLU A 189 -2.40 33.25 -35.63
CA GLU A 189 -3.75 33.12 -35.05
C GLU A 189 -3.77 33.41 -33.53
N LEU A 190 -2.80 32.88 -32.81
CA LEU A 190 -2.68 33.01 -31.37
C LEU A 190 -2.04 34.32 -30.91
N ASN A 191 -1.46 35.08 -31.84
CA ASN A 191 -0.71 36.33 -31.58
C ASN A 191 0.42 36.08 -30.55
N CYS A 192 1.22 35.07 -30.79
CA CYS A 192 2.41 34.75 -29.99
C CYS A 192 3.62 34.42 -30.88
N ALA A 193 4.82 34.49 -30.31
CA ALA A 193 6.05 34.14 -31.03
C ALA A 193 6.09 32.63 -31.35
N GLN A 194 6.60 32.27 -32.54
CA GLN A 194 6.74 30.86 -32.95
C GLN A 194 7.59 30.04 -31.96
N GLN A 195 8.68 30.63 -31.45
CA GLN A 195 9.56 30.00 -30.46
C GLN A 195 8.81 29.69 -29.15
N THR A 196 7.98 30.60 -28.69
CA THR A 196 7.15 30.40 -27.47
C THR A 196 6.15 29.28 -27.70
N LEU A 197 5.56 29.18 -28.88
CA LEU A 197 4.60 28.14 -29.20
C LEU A 197 5.27 26.78 -29.36
N ALA A 198 6.43 26.72 -29.99
CA ALA A 198 7.21 25.49 -30.11
C ALA A 198 7.66 24.97 -28.75
N ALA A 199 8.10 25.85 -27.84
CA ALA A 199 8.47 25.50 -26.47
C ALA A 199 7.26 25.05 -25.61
N ALA A 200 6.03 25.33 -26.04
CA ALA A 200 4.81 24.91 -25.33
C ALA A 200 4.31 23.52 -25.73
N ILE A 201 4.95 22.86 -26.70
CA ILE A 201 4.64 21.46 -27.04
C ILE A 201 4.94 20.58 -25.82
N THR A 202 3.98 19.83 -25.36
CA THR A 202 4.10 18.94 -24.19
C THR A 202 3.60 17.55 -24.53
N PRO A 203 4.17 16.49 -23.92
CA PRO A 203 3.70 15.14 -24.12
C PRO A 203 2.27 14.96 -23.60
N ALA A 204 1.48 14.14 -24.28
CA ALA A 204 0.14 13.75 -23.85
C ALA A 204 0.14 12.81 -22.63
N ARG A 205 1.28 12.19 -22.34
CA ARG A 205 1.46 11.39 -21.12
C ARG A 205 1.42 12.31 -19.89
N ARG A 206 0.86 11.82 -18.79
CA ARG A 206 0.97 12.50 -17.50
C ARG A 206 2.44 12.52 -17.10
N GLY A 207 3.01 13.72 -16.95
CA GLY A 207 4.34 13.83 -16.35
C GLY A 207 4.24 13.43 -14.87
N VAL A 208 5.19 12.63 -14.40
CA VAL A 208 5.40 12.45 -12.96
C VAL A 208 5.57 13.85 -12.37
N THR A 209 4.80 14.18 -11.34
CA THR A 209 4.89 15.50 -10.70
C THR A 209 6.31 15.61 -10.13
N PRO A 210 7.15 16.53 -10.62
CA PRO A 210 8.46 16.71 -10.01
C PRO A 210 8.26 17.05 -8.53
N LEU A 211 8.96 16.36 -7.66
CA LEU A 211 9.03 16.74 -6.27
C LEU A 211 9.70 18.14 -6.22
N GLU A 212 8.97 19.14 -5.75
CA GLU A 212 9.52 20.49 -5.51
C GLU A 212 10.51 20.52 -4.33
N ARG A 213 10.51 19.46 -3.52
CA ARG A 213 11.55 19.26 -2.49
C ARG A 213 12.86 18.91 -3.17
N PRO A 214 13.98 19.55 -2.81
CA PRO A 214 15.28 19.20 -3.34
C PRO A 214 15.52 17.71 -3.06
N LEU A 215 15.66 16.92 -4.12
CA LEU A 215 16.08 15.53 -4.02
C LEU A 215 17.37 15.51 -3.21
N VAL A 216 17.37 14.79 -2.11
CA VAL A 216 18.60 14.52 -1.37
C VAL A 216 19.55 13.84 -2.36
N ARG A 217 20.63 14.54 -2.75
CA ARG A 217 21.71 13.93 -3.53
C ARG A 217 22.43 13.02 -2.55
N PHE A 218 22.30 11.74 -2.76
CA PHE A 218 23.12 10.77 -2.04
C PHE A 218 24.58 11.08 -2.38
N ASN A 219 25.40 11.32 -1.37
CA ASN A 219 26.84 11.39 -1.57
C ASN A 219 27.26 10.06 -2.17
N SER A 220 27.84 10.09 -3.38
CA SER A 220 28.36 8.90 -4.02
C SER A 220 29.49 8.36 -3.14
N VAL A 221 29.18 7.42 -2.27
CA VAL A 221 30.21 6.56 -1.72
C VAL A 221 30.70 5.76 -2.91
N GLN A 222 31.97 5.95 -3.27
CA GLN A 222 32.64 5.14 -4.27
C GLN A 222 32.71 3.71 -3.71
N THR A 223 31.65 2.94 -3.92
CA THR A 223 31.73 1.48 -3.80
C THR A 223 32.48 1.01 -5.05
N SER A 224 33.77 0.72 -4.87
CA SER A 224 34.64 0.25 -5.95
C SER A 224 34.28 -1.17 -6.44
N GLU A 225 33.33 -1.83 -5.83
CA GLU A 225 32.93 -3.21 -6.14
C GLU A 225 31.51 -3.27 -6.70
N ARG A 226 31.35 -3.89 -7.87
CA ARG A 226 30.06 -4.20 -8.47
C ARG A 226 29.40 -5.34 -7.71
N LEU A 227 28.15 -5.19 -7.29
CA LEU A 227 27.35 -6.23 -6.66
C LEU A 227 26.46 -6.91 -7.71
N SER A 228 26.83 -8.09 -8.20
CA SER A 228 25.95 -8.90 -9.03
C SER A 228 25.12 -9.84 -8.14
N VAL A 229 23.80 -9.70 -8.18
CA VAL A 229 22.86 -10.57 -7.46
C VAL A 229 22.95 -12.02 -7.97
N ARG A 230 22.99 -12.19 -9.31
CA ARG A 230 23.08 -13.51 -9.93
C ARG A 230 24.35 -14.24 -9.52
N GLN A 231 25.50 -13.58 -9.61
CA GLN A 231 26.77 -14.20 -9.22
C GLN A 231 26.85 -14.50 -7.72
N SER A 232 26.34 -13.59 -6.88
CA SER A 232 26.36 -13.74 -5.41
C SER A 232 25.49 -14.89 -4.92
N LEU A 233 24.34 -15.12 -5.56
CA LEU A 233 23.35 -16.12 -5.13
C LEU A 233 23.37 -17.41 -5.96
N ALA A 234 24.17 -17.50 -7.02
CA ALA A 234 24.32 -18.73 -7.81
C ALA A 234 24.82 -19.90 -6.95
N GLY A 235 24.13 -21.04 -7.00
CA GLY A 235 24.48 -22.25 -6.25
C GLY A 235 24.29 -22.14 -4.73
N LYS A 236 23.85 -21.02 -4.19
CA LYS A 236 23.73 -20.77 -2.76
C LYS A 236 22.56 -21.49 -2.11
N GLN A 237 22.73 -21.86 -0.84
CA GLN A 237 21.72 -22.54 -0.02
C GLN A 237 21.13 -21.56 0.99
N LEU A 238 19.82 -21.35 0.94
CA LEU A 238 19.11 -20.38 1.73
C LEU A 238 18.09 -21.07 2.64
N LEU A 239 17.96 -20.60 3.89
CA LEU A 239 16.84 -20.97 4.76
C LEU A 239 15.87 -19.80 4.86
N LEU A 240 14.64 -19.99 4.40
CA LEU A 240 13.56 -19.02 4.53
C LEU A 240 12.59 -19.41 5.67
N ILE A 241 12.49 -18.54 6.67
CA ILE A 241 11.53 -18.66 7.76
C ILE A 241 10.44 -17.62 7.51
N GLY A 242 9.15 -18.04 7.48
CA GLY A 242 8.00 -17.14 7.25
C GLY A 242 7.46 -17.14 5.83
N VAL A 243 7.69 -18.18 5.03
CA VAL A 243 7.21 -18.34 3.65
C VAL A 243 5.68 -18.24 3.52
N THR A 244 4.92 -18.56 4.56
CA THR A 244 3.44 -18.46 4.55
C THR A 244 2.94 -17.02 4.75
N GLY A 245 3.84 -16.09 5.10
CA GLY A 245 3.52 -14.67 5.27
C GLY A 245 3.43 -13.91 3.94
N PHE A 246 2.91 -12.68 3.99
CA PHE A 246 2.71 -11.81 2.83
C PHE A 246 3.99 -11.56 2.04
N ILE A 247 5.08 -11.14 2.71
CA ILE A 247 6.37 -10.85 2.07
C ILE A 247 7.08 -12.15 1.67
N GLY A 248 7.14 -13.16 2.58
CA GLY A 248 7.92 -14.36 2.37
C GLY A 248 7.51 -15.17 1.14
N LYS A 249 6.19 -15.28 0.85
CA LYS A 249 5.71 -16.01 -0.34
C LYS A 249 6.04 -15.26 -1.65
N VAL A 250 5.93 -13.94 -1.68
CA VAL A 250 6.28 -13.13 -2.85
C VAL A 250 7.78 -13.18 -3.09
N TRP A 251 8.58 -13.08 -2.04
CA TRP A 251 10.03 -13.18 -2.14
C TRP A 251 10.47 -14.55 -2.68
N LEU A 252 9.89 -15.66 -2.18
CA LEU A 252 10.16 -17.00 -2.70
C LEU A 252 9.84 -17.11 -4.20
N ALA A 253 8.66 -16.62 -4.63
CA ALA A 253 8.30 -16.64 -6.03
C ALA A 253 9.27 -15.83 -6.90
N HIS A 254 9.72 -14.65 -6.44
CA HIS A 254 10.73 -13.83 -7.11
C HIS A 254 12.05 -14.61 -7.29
N ILE A 255 12.56 -15.20 -6.20
CA ILE A 255 13.82 -15.94 -6.25
C ILE A 255 13.73 -17.12 -7.22
N LEU A 256 12.66 -17.90 -7.17
CA LEU A 256 12.46 -19.04 -8.07
C LEU A 256 12.26 -18.61 -9.54
N GLN A 257 11.74 -17.40 -9.78
CA GLN A 257 11.48 -16.90 -11.11
C GLN A 257 12.71 -16.25 -11.75
N ASP A 258 13.45 -15.45 -10.99
CA ASP A 258 14.51 -14.57 -11.50
C ASP A 258 15.93 -15.12 -11.29
N LEU A 259 16.10 -16.11 -10.39
CA LEU A 259 17.38 -16.72 -10.02
C LEU A 259 17.31 -18.24 -10.23
N SER A 260 17.24 -18.67 -11.49
CA SER A 260 17.23 -20.11 -11.85
C SER A 260 18.48 -20.86 -11.39
N GLU A 261 19.58 -20.13 -11.17
CA GLU A 261 20.89 -20.64 -10.76
C GLU A 261 21.01 -20.87 -9.25
N ILE A 262 20.01 -20.48 -8.46
CA ILE A 262 20.05 -20.69 -7.00
C ILE A 262 20.20 -22.17 -6.66
N GLY A 263 20.90 -22.49 -5.59
CA GLY A 263 21.09 -23.88 -5.17
C GLY A 263 19.80 -24.50 -4.62
N CYS A 264 19.56 -24.34 -3.33
CA CYS A 264 18.35 -24.82 -2.67
C CYS A 264 17.79 -23.77 -1.71
N VAL A 265 16.46 -23.67 -1.67
CA VAL A 265 15.75 -22.86 -0.68
C VAL A 265 15.05 -23.80 0.30
N PHE A 266 15.58 -23.89 1.52
CA PHE A 266 14.95 -24.60 2.61
C PHE A 266 13.85 -23.74 3.22
N LEU A 267 12.67 -24.29 3.42
CA LEU A 267 11.52 -23.59 3.99
C LEU A 267 11.18 -24.14 5.37
N LEU A 268 11.35 -23.34 6.42
CA LEU A 268 10.89 -23.72 7.76
C LEU A 268 9.38 -23.48 7.87
N VAL A 269 8.59 -24.53 7.96
CA VAL A 269 7.12 -24.46 8.00
C VAL A 269 6.60 -25.25 9.21
N ARG A 270 5.83 -24.58 10.08
CA ARG A 270 5.21 -25.24 11.24
C ARG A 270 4.10 -26.18 10.80
N SER A 271 3.99 -27.35 11.43
CA SER A 271 2.76 -28.14 11.40
C SER A 271 1.62 -27.40 12.12
N GLN A 272 0.41 -27.64 11.71
CA GLN A 272 -0.78 -27.03 12.32
C GLN A 272 -1.89 -28.06 12.44
N LYS A 273 -2.27 -28.41 13.68
CA LYS A 273 -3.25 -29.48 13.96
C LYS A 273 -2.83 -30.79 13.28
N SER A 274 -3.61 -31.27 12.30
CA SER A 274 -3.35 -32.49 11.54
C SER A 274 -2.64 -32.27 10.20
N THR A 275 -2.25 -31.02 9.88
CA THR A 275 -1.65 -30.67 8.59
C THR A 275 -0.14 -30.49 8.74
N SER A 276 0.66 -31.27 8.02
CA SER A 276 2.12 -31.18 8.03
C SER A 276 2.63 -29.91 7.37
N GLY A 277 3.89 -29.52 7.63
CA GLY A 277 4.55 -28.40 6.96
C GLY A 277 4.55 -28.53 5.44
N ALA A 278 4.82 -29.73 4.93
CA ALA A 278 4.79 -30.02 3.49
C ALA A 278 3.40 -29.85 2.88
N GLN A 279 2.35 -30.35 3.54
CA GLN A 279 0.97 -30.17 3.09
C GLN A 279 0.56 -28.70 3.09
N ARG A 280 0.99 -27.92 4.08
CA ARG A 280 0.73 -26.48 4.13
C ARG A 280 1.42 -25.73 3.00
N PHE A 281 2.65 -26.09 2.69
CA PHE A 281 3.37 -25.48 1.55
C PHE A 281 2.73 -25.87 0.22
N LYS A 282 2.37 -27.16 0.03
CA LYS A 282 1.63 -27.61 -1.14
C LYS A 282 0.34 -26.81 -1.35
N LYS A 283 -0.46 -26.67 -0.29
CA LYS A 283 -1.68 -25.86 -0.33
C LYS A 283 -1.38 -24.39 -0.69
N LEU A 284 -0.31 -23.80 -0.13
CA LEU A 284 0.11 -22.44 -0.47
C LEU A 284 0.40 -22.29 -1.97
N VAL A 285 1.12 -23.21 -2.57
CA VAL A 285 1.47 -23.20 -4.00
C VAL A 285 0.24 -23.39 -4.88
N GLU A 286 -0.68 -24.26 -4.48
CA GLU A 286 -1.91 -24.56 -5.23
C GLU A 286 -2.95 -23.42 -5.12
N GLU A 287 -3.05 -22.74 -3.99
CA GLU A 287 -4.09 -21.74 -3.74
C GLU A 287 -3.64 -20.29 -3.96
N SER A 288 -2.35 -19.97 -3.79
CA SER A 288 -1.88 -18.58 -3.89
C SER A 288 -1.55 -18.18 -5.33
N PRO A 289 -2.13 -17.09 -5.85
CA PRO A 289 -1.83 -16.59 -7.22
C PRO A 289 -0.39 -16.12 -7.41
N VAL A 290 0.38 -16.09 -6.34
CA VAL A 290 1.79 -15.69 -6.36
C VAL A 290 2.64 -16.58 -7.25
N PHE A 291 2.27 -17.85 -7.41
CA PHE A 291 3.00 -18.83 -8.21
C PHE A 291 2.45 -19.02 -9.62
N ASP A 292 1.37 -18.35 -10.02
CA ASP A 292 0.69 -18.59 -11.31
C ASP A 292 1.63 -18.31 -12.49
N GLU A 293 2.37 -17.20 -12.50
CA GLU A 293 3.31 -16.87 -13.57
C GLU A 293 4.43 -17.91 -13.71
N LEU A 294 4.94 -18.40 -12.58
CA LEU A 294 5.95 -19.46 -12.57
C LEU A 294 5.38 -20.79 -13.08
N GLN A 295 4.14 -21.11 -12.70
CA GLN A 295 3.42 -22.30 -13.18
C GLN A 295 3.14 -22.23 -14.69
N GLU A 296 2.69 -21.08 -15.20
CA GLU A 296 2.45 -20.88 -16.62
C GLU A 296 3.72 -21.00 -17.45
N ARG A 297 4.83 -20.40 -16.97
CA ARG A 297 6.13 -20.44 -17.65
C ARG A 297 6.71 -21.86 -17.74
N LEU A 298 6.60 -22.63 -16.67
CA LEU A 298 7.22 -23.96 -16.57
C LEU A 298 6.29 -25.11 -17.01
N GLY A 299 4.98 -24.89 -17.03
CA GLY A 299 3.99 -25.89 -17.43
C GLY A 299 4.17 -27.21 -16.68
N THR A 300 4.35 -28.32 -17.41
CA THR A 300 4.54 -29.68 -16.85
C THR A 300 5.84 -29.82 -16.06
N GLN A 301 6.84 -28.96 -16.27
CA GLN A 301 8.13 -29.00 -15.58
C GLN A 301 8.07 -28.33 -14.19
N PHE A 302 7.01 -27.61 -13.87
CA PHE A 302 6.88 -26.85 -12.63
C PHE A 302 7.11 -27.69 -11.37
N ALA A 303 6.46 -28.86 -11.27
CA ALA A 303 6.60 -29.73 -10.10
C ALA A 303 8.05 -30.25 -9.93
N GLY A 304 8.69 -30.66 -11.04
CA GLY A 304 10.09 -31.09 -11.03
C GLY A 304 11.04 -29.97 -10.65
N TYR A 305 10.84 -28.77 -11.19
CA TYR A 305 11.62 -27.58 -10.87
C TYR A 305 11.48 -27.23 -9.39
N LEU A 306 10.26 -27.17 -8.87
CA LEU A 306 10.02 -26.83 -7.47
C LEU A 306 10.69 -27.86 -6.54
N ASN A 307 10.54 -29.17 -6.80
CA ASN A 307 11.16 -30.22 -6.00
C ASN A 307 12.70 -30.23 -6.08
N SER A 308 13.29 -29.70 -7.16
CA SER A 308 14.76 -29.59 -7.28
C SER A 308 15.32 -28.35 -6.55
N ARG A 309 14.52 -27.33 -6.32
CA ARG A 309 14.95 -26.03 -5.75
C ARG A 309 14.44 -25.76 -4.35
N VAL A 310 13.42 -26.48 -3.87
CA VAL A 310 12.76 -26.23 -2.59
C VAL A 310 12.70 -27.50 -1.76
N GLU A 311 13.15 -27.39 -0.51
CA GLU A 311 12.98 -28.44 0.51
C GLU A 311 12.19 -27.89 1.69
N VAL A 312 11.07 -28.53 2.04
CA VAL A 312 10.25 -28.14 3.18
C VAL A 312 10.70 -28.87 4.44
N LEU A 313 11.05 -28.09 5.45
CA LEU A 313 11.45 -28.55 6.78
C LEU A 313 10.33 -28.28 7.76
N GLU A 314 9.91 -29.30 8.48
CA GLU A 314 8.93 -29.16 9.54
C GLU A 314 9.62 -28.71 10.82
N GLY A 315 9.29 -27.50 11.30
CA GLY A 315 9.91 -26.93 12.48
C GLY A 315 9.21 -25.63 12.92
N ASP A 316 9.64 -25.08 14.06
CA ASP A 316 9.09 -23.86 14.65
C ASP A 316 10.20 -22.95 15.19
N ALA A 317 10.33 -21.75 14.65
CA ALA A 317 11.33 -20.78 15.08
C ALA A 317 11.20 -20.39 16.58
N SER A 318 10.01 -20.53 17.19
CA SER A 318 9.82 -20.28 18.62
C SER A 318 10.42 -21.37 19.51
N GLN A 319 10.87 -22.49 18.95
CA GLN A 319 11.47 -23.59 19.66
C GLN A 319 13.00 -23.58 19.58
N PRO A 320 13.73 -24.02 20.60
CA PRO A 320 15.18 -24.22 20.53
C PRO A 320 15.58 -25.10 19.34
N GLY A 321 16.69 -24.77 18.67
CA GLY A 321 17.14 -25.46 17.46
C GLY A 321 16.13 -25.40 16.30
N LEU A 322 15.20 -24.43 16.30
CA LEU A 322 14.10 -24.28 15.35
C LEU A 322 13.12 -25.46 15.32
N GLY A 323 13.10 -26.30 16.38
CA GLY A 323 12.31 -27.53 16.43
C GLY A 323 12.76 -28.62 15.45
N LEU A 324 13.98 -28.53 14.89
CA LEU A 324 14.56 -29.47 13.96
C LEU A 324 15.26 -30.59 14.72
N ASN A 325 15.34 -31.79 14.13
CA ASN A 325 16.15 -32.87 14.69
C ASN A 325 17.66 -32.58 14.52
N ALA A 326 18.50 -33.28 15.28
CA ALA A 326 19.94 -33.04 15.31
C ALA A 326 20.62 -33.27 13.95
N GLU A 327 20.20 -34.30 13.18
CA GLU A 327 20.75 -34.61 11.88
C GLU A 327 20.50 -33.51 10.85
N VAL A 328 19.24 -33.05 10.76
CA VAL A 328 18.85 -31.93 9.86
C VAL A 328 19.56 -30.66 10.29
N THR A 329 19.64 -30.40 11.60
CA THR A 329 20.34 -29.22 12.14
C THR A 329 21.81 -29.21 11.73
N ALA A 330 22.53 -30.31 11.93
CA ALA A 330 23.95 -30.44 11.56
C ALA A 330 24.17 -30.28 10.05
N ARG A 331 23.32 -30.93 9.23
CA ARG A 331 23.35 -30.76 7.77
C ARG A 331 23.22 -29.33 7.33
N LEU A 332 22.23 -28.61 7.84
CA LEU A 332 21.96 -27.23 7.50
C LEU A 332 23.07 -26.29 7.99
N GLN A 333 23.55 -26.49 9.23
CA GLN A 333 24.64 -25.68 9.78
C GLN A 333 25.92 -25.79 8.99
N GLY A 334 26.17 -26.95 8.34
CA GLY A 334 27.31 -27.16 7.46
C GLY A 334 27.17 -26.62 6.05
N SER A 335 25.93 -26.32 5.58
CA SER A 335 25.69 -26.04 4.16
C SER A 335 25.07 -24.68 3.86
N LEU A 336 24.40 -24.02 4.82
CA LEU A 336 23.70 -22.79 4.57
C LEU A 336 24.63 -21.59 4.33
N ASP A 337 24.29 -20.75 3.35
CA ASP A 337 24.95 -19.48 3.05
C ASP A 337 24.25 -18.28 3.70
N VAL A 338 22.91 -18.30 3.75
CA VAL A 338 22.13 -17.23 4.40
C VAL A 338 20.82 -17.75 4.99
N VAL A 339 20.48 -17.24 6.16
CA VAL A 339 19.17 -17.44 6.80
C VAL A 339 18.36 -16.15 6.66
N ILE A 340 17.15 -16.28 6.14
CA ILE A 340 16.20 -15.15 5.96
C ILE A 340 15.04 -15.36 6.91
N ASN A 341 14.98 -14.52 7.94
CA ASN A 341 13.90 -14.54 8.91
C ASN A 341 12.87 -13.44 8.62
N SER A 342 11.83 -13.80 7.86
CA SER A 342 10.66 -12.95 7.60
C SER A 342 9.46 -13.30 8.47
N SER A 343 9.66 -14.13 9.50
CA SER A 343 8.62 -14.49 10.45
C SER A 343 8.42 -13.40 11.49
N GLY A 344 7.25 -13.42 12.10
CA GLY A 344 6.90 -12.53 13.20
C GLY A 344 5.40 -12.33 13.29
N LEU A 345 4.95 -11.93 14.48
CA LEU A 345 3.57 -11.56 14.73
C LEU A 345 3.41 -10.08 14.43
N THR A 346 2.47 -9.72 13.56
CA THR A 346 2.26 -8.35 13.06
C THR A 346 1.05 -7.64 13.67
N ASP A 347 0.28 -8.31 14.53
CA ASP A 347 -0.80 -7.68 15.28
C ASP A 347 -0.25 -6.54 16.14
N PHE A 348 -0.91 -5.39 16.17
CA PHE A 348 -0.42 -4.21 16.91
C PHE A 348 -0.39 -4.43 18.41
N ASN A 349 -1.46 -5.00 18.96
CA ASN A 349 -1.60 -5.26 20.39
C ASN A 349 -1.95 -6.73 20.65
N PRO A 350 -1.01 -7.66 20.43
CA PRO A 350 -1.21 -9.08 20.73
C PRO A 350 -1.12 -9.35 22.24
N ASP A 351 -1.49 -10.55 22.64
CA ASP A 351 -1.10 -11.08 23.95
C ASP A 351 0.42 -11.02 24.10
N LEU A 352 0.89 -10.49 25.22
CA LEU A 352 2.33 -10.30 25.47
C LEU A 352 3.13 -11.60 25.35
N ARG A 353 2.56 -12.75 25.70
CA ARG A 353 3.19 -14.07 25.51
C ARG A 353 3.46 -14.35 24.03
N ASP A 354 2.43 -14.13 23.19
CA ASP A 354 2.51 -14.37 21.76
C ASP A 354 3.51 -13.39 21.10
N ALA A 355 3.53 -12.13 21.57
CA ALA A 355 4.49 -11.13 21.11
C ALA A 355 5.94 -11.53 21.41
N LEU A 356 6.24 -11.94 22.65
CA LEU A 356 7.59 -12.36 23.02
C LEU A 356 7.98 -13.65 22.31
N ALA A 357 7.14 -14.65 22.27
CA ALA A 357 7.43 -15.92 21.60
C ALA A 357 7.69 -15.74 20.10
N GLY A 358 6.82 -14.96 19.40
CA GLY A 358 6.91 -14.79 17.94
C GLY A 358 7.95 -13.78 17.46
N ASN A 359 8.19 -12.70 18.23
CA ASN A 359 9.05 -11.60 17.77
C ASN A 359 10.40 -11.52 18.51
N VAL A 360 10.55 -12.10 19.68
CA VAL A 360 11.77 -12.03 20.50
C VAL A 360 12.43 -13.40 20.65
N ASP A 361 11.73 -14.37 21.21
CA ASP A 361 12.29 -15.72 21.45
C ASP A 361 12.59 -16.43 20.14
N ALA A 362 11.73 -16.31 19.14
CA ALA A 362 11.99 -16.84 17.79
C ALA A 362 13.27 -16.24 17.18
N VAL A 363 13.53 -14.95 17.38
CA VAL A 363 14.75 -14.29 16.88
C VAL A 363 15.99 -14.77 17.64
N ALA A 364 15.89 -14.96 18.95
CA ALA A 364 16.97 -15.52 19.76
C ALA A 364 17.33 -16.95 19.29
N ASN A 365 16.33 -17.80 19.07
CA ASN A 365 16.54 -19.19 18.57
C ASN A 365 17.16 -19.20 17.15
N VAL A 366 16.71 -18.29 16.26
CA VAL A 366 17.32 -18.15 14.92
C VAL A 366 18.77 -17.69 15.03
N LEU A 367 19.06 -16.74 15.91
CA LEU A 367 20.44 -16.27 16.14
C LEU A 367 21.34 -17.41 16.65
N ASP A 368 20.86 -18.20 17.61
CA ASP A 368 21.61 -19.35 18.16
C ASP A 368 21.83 -20.42 17.10
N PHE A 369 20.84 -20.67 16.23
CA PHE A 369 21.00 -21.56 15.08
C PHE A 369 22.06 -21.05 14.09
N VAL A 370 22.03 -19.76 13.72
CA VAL A 370 23.03 -19.13 12.82
C VAL A 370 24.43 -19.16 13.42
N ARG A 371 24.55 -19.00 14.73
CA ARG A 371 25.85 -19.10 15.44
C ARG A 371 26.47 -20.49 15.29
N GLY A 372 25.65 -21.53 15.19
CA GLY A 372 26.13 -22.90 14.91
C GLY A 372 26.51 -23.14 13.44
N CYS A 373 26.12 -22.25 12.52
CA CYS A 373 26.46 -22.40 11.10
C CYS A 373 27.93 -22.06 10.82
N GLN A 374 28.54 -22.80 9.88
CA GLN A 374 29.93 -22.60 9.51
C GLN A 374 30.18 -21.20 8.88
N HIS A 375 29.26 -20.75 8.03
CA HIS A 375 29.43 -19.52 7.25
C HIS A 375 28.15 -18.76 6.93
N ALA A 376 26.99 -19.19 7.44
CA ALA A 376 25.72 -18.50 7.13
C ALA A 376 25.69 -17.07 7.69
N GLY A 377 25.12 -16.14 6.89
CA GLY A 377 24.70 -14.84 7.39
C GLY A 377 23.21 -14.84 7.75
N LEU A 378 22.76 -13.77 8.42
CA LEU A 378 21.36 -13.57 8.81
C LEU A 378 20.80 -12.29 8.18
N LEU A 379 19.70 -12.40 7.45
CA LEU A 379 18.83 -11.30 7.09
C LEU A 379 17.56 -11.38 7.96
N HIS A 380 17.34 -10.38 8.81
CA HIS A 380 16.18 -10.34 9.71
C HIS A 380 15.23 -9.21 9.37
N LEU A 381 13.93 -9.52 9.14
CA LEU A 381 12.89 -8.53 8.91
C LEU A 381 12.37 -7.96 10.25
N SER A 382 12.55 -6.64 10.39
CA SER A 382 12.00 -5.80 11.45
C SER A 382 10.93 -4.85 10.90
N THR A 383 10.92 -3.59 11.29
CA THR A 383 10.05 -2.53 10.78
C THR A 383 10.69 -1.16 11.00
N CYS A 384 10.46 -0.18 10.11
CA CYS A 384 10.83 1.22 10.35
C CYS A 384 10.25 1.78 11.66
N TYR A 385 9.08 1.28 12.07
CA TYR A 385 8.34 1.78 13.23
C TYR A 385 8.91 1.35 14.60
N VAL A 386 10.04 0.62 14.64
CA VAL A 386 10.85 0.47 15.87
C VAL A 386 11.36 1.81 16.40
N ALA A 387 11.37 2.84 15.54
CA ALA A 387 11.67 4.22 15.92
C ALA A 387 10.76 4.77 17.04
N GLY A 388 9.50 4.25 17.15
CA GLY A 388 8.56 4.67 18.18
C GLY A 388 8.15 6.14 18.07
N ALA A 389 7.92 6.79 19.20
CA ALA A 389 7.47 8.19 19.31
C ALA A 389 8.62 9.19 19.10
N ARG A 390 9.11 9.30 17.87
CA ARG A 390 10.12 10.28 17.45
C ARG A 390 9.64 11.04 16.23
N ASP A 391 10.05 12.31 16.13
CA ASP A 391 9.83 13.16 14.96
C ASP A 391 11.12 13.33 14.15
N GLY A 392 10.96 13.76 12.90
CA GLY A 392 12.05 14.12 12.01
C GLY A 392 12.64 12.94 11.25
N ARG A 393 13.86 13.14 10.79
CA ARG A 393 14.58 12.18 9.96
C ARG A 393 15.12 11.03 10.79
N ILE A 394 14.78 9.80 10.41
CA ILE A 394 15.17 8.57 11.11
C ILE A 394 16.27 7.89 10.30
N ALA A 395 17.47 7.88 10.85
CA ALA A 395 18.66 7.32 10.22
C ALA A 395 18.68 5.78 10.26
N GLU A 396 19.41 5.17 9.33
CA GLU A 396 19.68 3.73 9.27
C GLU A 396 20.75 3.31 10.29
N GLN A 397 20.43 3.47 11.58
CA GLN A 397 21.32 3.16 12.68
C GLN A 397 20.74 2.07 13.59
N LEU A 398 21.60 1.19 14.06
CA LEU A 398 21.29 0.19 15.06
C LEU A 398 21.86 0.63 16.41
N GLN A 399 21.01 0.71 17.42
CA GLN A 399 21.39 1.10 18.78
C GLN A 399 20.94 0.02 19.75
N SER A 400 21.88 -0.53 20.52
CA SER A 400 21.54 -1.42 21.64
C SER A 400 20.86 -0.61 22.74
N ASN A 401 19.89 -1.25 23.40
CA ASN A 401 19.15 -0.58 24.49
C ASN A 401 18.44 0.72 24.07
N TYR A 402 17.98 0.78 22.79
CA TYR A 402 17.24 1.92 22.28
C TYR A 402 15.87 2.06 22.95
N THR A 403 15.50 3.28 23.33
CA THR A 403 14.13 3.68 23.61
C THR A 403 13.80 4.99 22.90
N PRO A 404 12.57 5.16 22.38
CA PRO A 404 12.16 6.44 21.76
C PRO A 404 12.25 7.64 22.70
N ILE A 405 12.02 7.45 24.00
CA ILE A 405 12.13 8.50 25.03
C ILE A 405 13.57 8.81 25.43
N GLY A 406 14.55 8.05 24.92
CA GLY A 406 15.98 8.30 25.21
C GLY A 406 16.40 8.00 26.65
N ASP A 407 15.77 7.03 27.33
CA ASP A 407 16.14 6.63 28.69
C ASP A 407 17.53 5.97 28.71
N PRO A 408 18.57 6.61 29.32
CA PRO A 408 19.91 6.06 29.35
C PRO A 408 20.04 4.84 30.28
N LYS A 409 19.06 4.58 31.16
CA LYS A 409 19.05 3.46 32.08
C LYS A 409 18.36 2.22 31.52
N PHE A 410 17.76 2.34 30.32
CA PHE A 410 17.05 1.24 29.70
C PHE A 410 18.03 0.15 29.30
N ASP A 411 17.73 -1.08 29.72
CA ASP A 411 18.43 -2.28 29.29
C ASP A 411 17.42 -3.31 28.78
N ALA A 412 17.55 -3.68 27.51
CA ALA A 412 16.61 -4.55 26.83
C ALA A 412 16.52 -5.96 27.44
N GLU A 413 17.61 -6.49 28.00
CA GLU A 413 17.59 -7.82 28.63
C GLU A 413 16.91 -7.81 29.99
N ARG A 414 17.14 -6.75 30.79
CA ARG A 414 16.42 -6.54 32.05
C ARG A 414 14.93 -6.33 31.80
N GLU A 415 14.61 -5.57 30.76
CA GLU A 415 13.22 -5.35 30.37
C GLU A 415 12.54 -6.66 29.99
N LEU A 416 13.20 -7.53 29.20
CA LEU A 416 12.67 -8.85 28.86
C LEU A 416 12.43 -9.73 30.09
N GLN A 417 13.34 -9.66 31.08
CA GLN A 417 13.15 -10.37 32.36
C GLN A 417 11.92 -9.84 33.11
N SER A 418 11.73 -8.51 33.15
CA SER A 418 10.59 -7.84 33.77
C SER A 418 9.28 -8.26 33.09
N LEU A 419 9.24 -8.28 31.74
CA LEU A 419 8.07 -8.72 30.98
C LEU A 419 7.73 -10.20 31.24
N ARG A 420 8.74 -11.07 31.34
CA ARG A 420 8.53 -12.49 31.70
C ARG A 420 8.01 -12.65 33.13
N GLN A 421 8.47 -11.84 34.07
CA GLN A 421 7.94 -11.82 35.44
C GLN A 421 6.49 -11.33 35.46
N MET A 422 6.16 -10.30 34.67
CA MET A 422 4.79 -9.81 34.51
C MET A 422 3.86 -10.90 33.96
N ILE A 423 4.30 -11.65 32.95
CA ILE A 423 3.57 -12.80 32.41
C ILE A 423 3.35 -13.87 33.48
N ALA A 424 4.41 -14.25 34.21
CA ALA A 424 4.31 -15.27 35.26
C ALA A 424 3.36 -14.85 36.37
N GLY A 425 3.39 -13.59 36.79
CA GLY A 425 2.46 -13.02 37.79
C GLY A 425 1.00 -13.03 37.31
N ALA A 426 0.76 -12.68 36.04
CA ALA A 426 -0.59 -12.72 35.48
C ALA A 426 -1.12 -14.18 35.35
N VAL A 427 -0.27 -15.13 34.96
CA VAL A 427 -0.63 -16.55 34.90
C VAL A 427 -0.97 -17.08 36.30
N ALA A 428 -0.11 -16.86 37.30
CA ALA A 428 -0.36 -17.26 38.68
C ALA A 428 -1.67 -16.66 39.20
N ARG A 429 -1.93 -15.37 38.94
CA ARG A 429 -3.21 -14.74 39.33
C ARG A 429 -4.40 -15.34 38.59
N SER A 430 -4.24 -15.75 37.31
CA SER A 430 -5.32 -16.39 36.55
C SER A 430 -5.75 -17.74 37.13
N GLU A 431 -4.88 -18.37 37.94
CA GLU A 431 -5.08 -19.67 38.57
C GLU A 431 -5.43 -19.54 40.05
N SER A 432 -5.55 -18.30 40.56
CA SER A 432 -5.89 -18.08 41.98
C SER A 432 -7.35 -18.45 42.29
N PRO A 433 -7.61 -18.99 43.50
CA PRO A 433 -8.98 -19.32 43.94
C PRO A 433 -9.93 -18.13 43.89
N GLU A 434 -9.46 -16.94 44.25
CA GLU A 434 -10.24 -15.72 44.28
C GLU A 434 -10.78 -15.35 42.88
N LEU A 435 -9.93 -15.45 41.87
CA LEU A 435 -10.33 -15.16 40.49
C LEU A 435 -11.27 -16.25 39.94
N ASP A 436 -11.03 -17.52 40.28
CA ASP A 436 -11.94 -18.62 39.89
C ASP A 436 -13.35 -18.43 40.47
N GLU A 437 -13.46 -18.05 41.74
CA GLU A 437 -14.72 -17.75 42.39
C GLU A 437 -15.42 -16.53 41.75
N GLU A 438 -14.68 -15.48 41.44
CA GLU A 438 -15.20 -14.32 40.70
C GLU A 438 -15.76 -14.71 39.34
N MET A 439 -15.01 -15.52 38.57
CA MET A 439 -15.43 -16.00 37.26
C MET A 439 -16.67 -16.91 37.33
N ARG A 440 -16.78 -17.73 38.35
CA ARG A 440 -17.97 -18.54 38.62
C ARG A 440 -19.18 -17.66 38.89
N ARG A 441 -19.04 -16.68 39.78
CA ARG A 441 -20.11 -15.73 40.09
C ARG A 441 -20.58 -14.98 38.84
N GLN A 442 -19.64 -14.37 38.05
CA GLN A 442 -19.98 -13.67 36.81
C GLN A 442 -20.65 -14.59 35.77
N SER A 443 -20.30 -15.88 35.74
CA SER A 443 -20.88 -16.84 34.80
C SER A 443 -22.31 -17.21 35.18
N LEU A 444 -22.64 -17.22 36.47
CA LEU A 444 -23.99 -17.45 36.99
C LEU A 444 -24.88 -16.22 36.79
N GLU A 445 -24.38 -15.01 37.09
CA GLU A 445 -25.15 -13.76 36.97
C GLU A 445 -25.59 -13.47 35.52
N LYS A 446 -24.72 -13.73 34.53
CA LYS A 446 -25.03 -13.48 33.09
C LYS A 446 -26.13 -14.37 32.52
N LYS A 447 -26.54 -15.44 33.21
CA LYS A 447 -27.59 -16.39 32.78
C LYS A 447 -28.76 -16.57 33.76
N SER A 448 -29.07 -15.55 34.56
CA SER A 448 -30.21 -15.61 35.50
C SER A 448 -31.60 -15.73 34.84
N ASN A 449 -31.68 -15.88 33.52
CA ASN A 449 -32.92 -16.11 32.78
C ASN A 449 -33.25 -17.62 32.67
N GLY A 450 -33.54 -18.27 33.79
CA GLY A 450 -34.46 -19.40 33.82
C GLY A 450 -33.94 -20.84 33.67
N ASN A 451 -32.75 -21.12 33.14
CA ASN A 451 -32.19 -22.49 33.07
C ASN A 451 -30.78 -22.52 33.65
N GLY A 452 -30.61 -23.18 34.79
CA GLY A 452 -29.30 -23.37 35.42
C GLY A 452 -28.32 -24.09 34.51
N LEU A 453 -27.05 -23.64 34.51
CA LEU A 453 -25.96 -24.32 33.79
C LEU A 453 -25.70 -25.68 34.46
N SER A 454 -25.53 -26.75 33.69
CA SER A 454 -24.96 -27.99 34.23
C SER A 454 -23.54 -27.72 34.78
N ALA A 455 -23.09 -28.47 35.76
CA ALA A 455 -21.75 -28.29 36.35
C ALA A 455 -20.63 -28.26 35.28
N VAL A 456 -20.71 -29.15 34.28
CA VAL A 456 -19.76 -29.21 33.16
C VAL A 456 -19.83 -27.95 32.29
N ALA A 457 -21.00 -27.41 32.03
CA ALA A 457 -21.17 -26.18 31.23
C ALA A 457 -20.65 -24.95 32.00
N LEU A 458 -20.84 -24.87 33.30
CA LEU A 458 -20.26 -23.82 34.14
C LEU A 458 -18.73 -23.87 34.14
N GLU A 459 -18.14 -25.05 34.33
CA GLU A 459 -16.68 -25.25 34.32
C GLU A 459 -16.08 -24.80 32.99
N ASN A 460 -16.70 -25.23 31.89
CA ASN A 460 -16.26 -24.79 30.54
C ASN A 460 -16.39 -23.27 30.35
N GLN A 461 -17.40 -22.63 30.91
CA GLN A 461 -17.57 -21.18 30.84
C GLN A 461 -16.54 -20.46 31.70
N VAL A 462 -16.27 -20.90 32.91
CA VAL A 462 -15.20 -20.37 33.78
C VAL A 462 -13.86 -20.47 33.09
N ARG A 463 -13.53 -21.64 32.53
CA ARG A 463 -12.28 -21.81 31.73
C ARG A 463 -12.17 -20.83 30.57
N LYS A 464 -13.27 -20.63 29.81
CA LYS A 464 -13.30 -19.64 28.70
C LYS A 464 -13.13 -18.22 29.21
N ASN A 465 -13.77 -17.86 30.33
CA ASN A 465 -13.64 -16.53 30.92
C ASN A 465 -12.23 -16.29 31.45
N ARG A 466 -11.60 -17.29 32.10
CA ARG A 466 -10.20 -17.23 32.56
C ARG A 466 -9.22 -17.00 31.41
N ILE A 467 -9.33 -17.76 30.30
CA ILE A 467 -8.52 -17.59 29.12
C ILE A 467 -8.67 -16.17 28.54
N ARG A 468 -9.91 -15.68 28.46
CA ARG A 468 -10.20 -14.34 27.97
C ARG A 468 -9.61 -13.26 28.89
N TRP A 469 -9.79 -13.41 30.21
CA TRP A 469 -9.24 -12.47 31.19
C TRP A 469 -7.72 -12.39 31.08
N LEU A 470 -7.03 -13.53 31.06
CA LEU A 470 -5.57 -13.59 30.95
C LEU A 470 -5.09 -12.93 29.67
N ARG A 471 -5.73 -13.23 28.54
CA ARG A 471 -5.41 -12.61 27.25
C ARG A 471 -5.59 -11.08 27.30
N THR A 472 -6.71 -10.60 27.81
CA THR A 472 -7.01 -9.17 27.91
C THR A 472 -5.99 -8.47 28.83
N THR A 473 -5.73 -9.04 30.01
CA THR A 473 -4.77 -8.50 30.99
C THR A 473 -3.37 -8.39 30.40
N LEU A 474 -2.90 -9.42 29.67
CA LEU A 474 -1.56 -9.42 29.07
C LEU A 474 -1.47 -8.52 27.84
N THR A 475 -2.56 -8.39 27.06
CA THR A 475 -2.62 -7.42 25.96
C THR A 475 -2.54 -5.98 26.48
N GLU A 476 -3.32 -5.64 27.51
CA GLU A 476 -3.33 -4.31 28.13
C GLU A 476 -1.99 -3.99 28.78
N ALA A 477 -1.42 -4.94 29.52
CA ALA A 477 -0.13 -4.77 30.20
C ALA A 477 1.01 -4.55 29.20
N GLY A 478 1.06 -5.34 28.11
CA GLY A 478 2.05 -5.18 27.04
C GLY A 478 1.93 -3.84 26.34
N THR A 479 0.71 -3.42 25.99
CA THR A 479 0.43 -2.14 25.34
C THR A 479 0.81 -0.97 26.23
N LYS A 480 0.41 -1.00 27.49
CA LYS A 480 0.75 0.03 28.47
C LYS A 480 2.26 0.16 28.63
N ARG A 481 2.96 -0.98 28.78
CA ARG A 481 4.42 -0.95 28.95
C ARG A 481 5.14 -0.40 27.72
N ALA A 482 4.69 -0.78 26.52
CA ALA A 482 5.20 -0.22 25.27
C ALA A 482 5.06 1.32 25.25
N GLN A 483 3.88 1.83 25.62
CA GLN A 483 3.59 3.26 25.64
C GLN A 483 4.42 4.03 26.69
N GLU A 484 4.62 3.46 27.87
CA GLU A 484 5.49 4.04 28.91
C GLU A 484 6.93 4.24 28.44
N LEU A 485 7.40 3.37 27.54
CA LEU A 485 8.75 3.41 26.99
C LEU A 485 8.83 4.15 25.63
N GLY A 486 7.71 4.69 25.14
CA GLY A 486 7.64 5.51 23.93
C GLY A 486 7.29 4.76 22.64
N TRP A 487 6.88 3.49 22.69
CA TRP A 487 6.35 2.80 21.51
C TRP A 487 4.81 2.83 21.49
N PRO A 488 4.19 2.97 20.31
CA PRO A 488 2.75 3.07 20.20
C PRO A 488 2.00 1.77 20.56
N ASN A 489 2.65 0.62 20.42
CA ASN A 489 2.03 -0.70 20.60
C ASN A 489 3.05 -1.80 20.90
N THR A 490 2.57 -2.95 21.34
CA THR A 490 3.39 -4.12 21.70
C THR A 490 4.17 -4.68 20.52
N TYR A 491 3.66 -4.58 19.27
CA TYR A 491 4.35 -5.05 18.08
C TYR A 491 5.67 -4.31 17.85
N THR A 492 5.63 -2.98 17.75
CA THR A 492 6.84 -2.18 17.49
C THR A 492 7.84 -2.27 18.64
N PHE A 493 7.35 -2.37 19.86
CA PHE A 493 8.16 -2.60 21.06
C PHE A 493 8.89 -3.94 21.00
N SER A 494 8.17 -5.05 20.77
CA SER A 494 8.77 -6.39 20.70
C SER A 494 9.80 -6.52 19.56
N LYS A 495 9.56 -5.89 18.41
CA LYS A 495 10.52 -5.82 17.31
C LYS A 495 11.79 -5.04 17.70
N SER A 496 11.66 -3.93 18.42
CA SER A 496 12.83 -3.17 18.91
C SER A 496 13.65 -3.95 19.94
N LEU A 497 12.99 -4.69 20.84
CA LEU A 497 13.70 -5.60 21.77
C LEU A 497 14.49 -6.68 21.02
N ALA A 498 13.92 -7.25 19.95
CA ALA A 498 14.61 -8.23 19.13
C ALA A 498 15.85 -7.66 18.42
N GLU A 499 15.79 -6.42 17.91
CA GLU A 499 16.94 -5.75 17.33
C GLU A 499 18.06 -5.52 18.38
N SER A 500 17.70 -5.11 19.59
CA SER A 500 18.64 -4.94 20.70
C SER A 500 19.34 -6.28 21.05
N LEU A 501 18.60 -7.41 21.03
CA LEU A 501 19.17 -8.74 21.21
C LEU A 501 20.14 -9.11 20.09
N LEU A 502 19.74 -8.91 18.83
CA LEU A 502 20.58 -9.19 17.67
C LEU A 502 21.90 -8.41 17.76
N GLN A 503 21.85 -7.14 18.14
CA GLN A 503 23.05 -6.32 18.28
C GLN A 503 23.95 -6.80 19.41
N LYS A 504 23.38 -7.06 20.60
CA LYS A 504 24.17 -7.51 21.77
C LYS A 504 24.77 -8.91 21.59
N ARG A 505 23.97 -9.84 21.09
CA ARG A 505 24.35 -11.25 21.00
C ARG A 505 24.89 -11.66 19.63
N GLY A 506 24.71 -10.85 18.59
CA GLY A 506 25.13 -11.16 17.23
C GLY A 506 26.55 -10.76 16.86
N ALA A 507 27.37 -10.35 17.83
CA ALA A 507 28.76 -9.94 17.58
C ALA A 507 29.54 -11.06 16.84
N GLY A 508 30.26 -10.67 15.78
CA GLY A 508 31.04 -11.60 14.96
C GLY A 508 30.24 -12.33 13.87
N LEU A 509 28.91 -12.18 13.82
CA LEU A 509 28.07 -12.76 12.78
C LEU A 509 27.74 -11.71 11.70
N ALA A 510 27.57 -12.15 10.44
CA ALA A 510 27.08 -11.30 9.37
C ALA A 510 25.56 -11.15 9.49
N ILE A 511 25.11 -10.03 10.04
CA ILE A 511 23.68 -9.76 10.30
C ILE A 511 23.28 -8.47 9.59
N ALA A 512 22.24 -8.55 8.79
CA ALA A 512 21.55 -7.40 8.22
C ALA A 512 20.11 -7.36 8.76
N ILE A 513 19.75 -6.25 9.41
CA ILE A 513 18.38 -5.98 9.83
C ILE A 513 17.70 -5.15 8.75
N VAL A 514 16.55 -5.64 8.26
CA VAL A 514 15.75 -4.97 7.25
C VAL A 514 14.49 -4.42 7.88
N ARG A 515 14.28 -3.11 7.79
CA ARG A 515 13.14 -2.39 8.33
C ARG A 515 12.23 -1.89 7.20
N PRO A 516 11.24 -2.66 6.77
CA PRO A 516 10.24 -2.13 5.83
C PRO A 516 9.34 -1.10 6.51
N ALA A 517 8.87 -0.12 5.73
CA ALA A 517 7.75 0.74 6.08
C ALA A 517 6.41 -0.03 5.98
N ILE A 518 5.28 0.62 5.67
CA ILE A 518 3.98 -0.05 5.50
C ILE A 518 3.98 -0.78 4.16
N VAL A 519 4.09 -2.10 4.20
CA VAL A 519 4.14 -2.94 3.00
C VAL A 519 2.73 -3.22 2.48
N GLU A 520 2.49 -2.87 1.21
CA GLU A 520 1.17 -2.93 0.59
C GLU A 520 1.21 -3.61 -0.78
N THR A 521 0.12 -3.50 -1.52
CA THR A 521 -0.15 -4.06 -2.85
C THR A 521 1.06 -4.03 -3.78
N SER A 522 1.26 -5.10 -4.55
CA SER A 522 2.32 -5.20 -5.54
C SER A 522 2.15 -4.21 -6.70
N LEU A 523 3.27 -3.67 -7.19
CA LEU A 523 3.32 -2.79 -8.35
C LEU A 523 3.46 -3.57 -9.67
N THR A 524 4.29 -4.61 -9.68
CA THR A 524 4.57 -5.42 -10.88
C THR A 524 4.46 -6.91 -10.62
N ARG A 525 4.95 -7.42 -9.50
CA ARG A 525 5.02 -8.86 -9.20
C ARG A 525 4.42 -9.21 -7.84
N PRO A 526 3.75 -10.37 -7.75
CA PRO A 526 3.60 -11.44 -8.74
C PRO A 526 2.81 -11.04 -9.99
N PHE A 527 1.92 -10.07 -9.88
CA PHE A 527 1.24 -9.34 -10.96
C PHE A 527 0.72 -8.01 -10.41
N LEU A 528 0.44 -7.08 -11.32
CA LEU A 528 -0.07 -5.75 -10.98
C LEU A 528 -1.31 -5.84 -10.09
N GLY A 529 -1.25 -5.22 -8.92
CA GLY A 529 -2.40 -5.15 -8.01
C GLY A 529 -2.67 -6.43 -7.23
N TRP A 530 -1.67 -7.30 -7.01
CA TRP A 530 -1.85 -8.40 -6.08
C TRP A 530 -1.83 -7.91 -4.63
N ASN A 531 -2.74 -8.46 -3.84
CA ASN A 531 -2.79 -8.27 -2.39
C ASN A 531 -3.38 -9.54 -1.73
N GLU A 532 -3.16 -9.73 -0.43
CA GLU A 532 -3.68 -10.87 0.31
C GLU A 532 -3.88 -10.52 1.79
N GLY A 533 -5.00 -10.96 2.36
CA GLY A 533 -5.33 -10.67 3.75
C GLY A 533 -5.81 -9.24 3.99
N ILE A 534 -5.83 -8.84 5.26
CA ILE A 534 -6.20 -7.49 5.69
C ILE A 534 -4.91 -6.77 6.10
N ASN A 535 -4.37 -5.96 5.18
CA ASN A 535 -3.15 -5.19 5.42
C ASN A 535 -3.42 -3.94 6.26
N THR A 536 -2.35 -3.30 6.71
CA THR A 536 -2.38 -2.16 7.65
C THR A 536 -3.28 -1.01 7.16
N SER A 537 -3.16 -0.58 5.90
CA SER A 537 -3.94 0.56 5.37
C SER A 537 -5.38 0.20 5.01
N ALA A 538 -5.69 -1.07 4.85
CA ALA A 538 -6.94 -1.54 4.26
C ALA A 538 -8.19 -1.13 5.05
N SER A 539 -8.18 -1.28 6.37
CA SER A 539 -9.32 -0.94 7.23
C SER A 539 -9.63 0.56 7.19
N LEU A 540 -8.57 1.39 7.23
CA LEU A 540 -8.72 2.85 7.12
C LEU A 540 -9.20 3.24 5.73
N SER A 541 -8.60 2.69 4.67
CA SER A 541 -9.02 2.91 3.29
C SER A 541 -10.48 2.50 3.04
N TYR A 542 -10.91 1.36 3.61
CA TYR A 542 -12.31 0.93 3.57
C TYR A 542 -13.23 1.97 4.22
N LEU A 543 -12.87 2.50 5.39
CA LEU A 543 -13.62 3.53 6.11
C LEU A 543 -13.78 4.80 5.26
N LEU A 544 -12.72 5.26 4.57
CA LEU A 544 -12.76 6.42 3.69
C LEU A 544 -13.69 6.20 2.48
N GLY A 545 -13.91 4.96 2.06
CA GLY A 545 -14.88 4.58 1.03
C GLY A 545 -16.34 4.59 1.48
N THR A 546 -16.63 4.83 2.75
CA THR A 546 -18.00 4.92 3.31
C THR A 546 -18.53 6.36 3.33
N TYR A 547 -19.47 6.66 4.21
CA TYR A 547 -19.95 8.04 4.49
C TYR A 547 -19.15 8.75 5.58
N PHE A 548 -18.02 8.22 6.00
CA PHE A 548 -17.11 8.84 6.95
C PHE A 548 -16.49 10.11 6.37
N ARG A 549 -16.45 11.24 7.15
CA ARG A 549 -16.14 12.58 6.62
C ARG A 549 -14.88 13.21 7.19
N GLN A 550 -14.54 12.90 8.41
CA GLN A 550 -13.54 13.65 9.15
C GLN A 550 -12.56 12.68 9.80
N LEU A 551 -11.37 12.56 9.23
CA LEU A 551 -10.30 11.75 9.76
C LEU A 551 -9.38 12.64 10.61
N PRO A 552 -9.22 12.36 11.92
CA PRO A 552 -8.22 13.06 12.72
C PRO A 552 -6.84 12.64 12.22
N SER A 553 -6.13 13.56 11.60
CA SER A 553 -4.84 13.26 11.01
C SER A 553 -3.99 14.52 10.81
N ASN A 554 -2.67 14.36 10.88
CA ASN A 554 -1.72 15.38 10.47
C ASN A 554 -1.52 15.30 8.95
N ALA A 555 -2.09 16.27 8.22
CA ALA A 555 -2.06 16.27 6.77
C ALA A 555 -0.63 16.32 6.17
N ARG A 556 0.35 16.87 6.91
CA ARG A 556 1.75 17.03 6.44
C ARG A 556 2.64 15.83 6.72
N LYS A 557 2.21 14.94 7.62
CA LYS A 557 2.94 13.73 7.96
C LYS A 557 3.09 12.84 6.73
N SER A 558 4.29 12.33 6.47
CA SER A 558 4.52 11.31 5.45
C SER A 558 3.80 10.00 5.85
N LEU A 559 3.00 9.45 4.95
CA LEU A 559 2.48 8.09 5.05
C LEU A 559 3.41 7.20 4.23
N ASP A 560 4.33 6.52 4.91
CA ASP A 560 5.35 5.73 4.25
C ASP A 560 4.80 4.35 3.85
N ILE A 561 4.39 4.24 2.60
CA ILE A 561 3.88 3.00 1.99
C ILE A 561 4.87 2.55 0.92
N ILE A 562 5.11 1.23 0.86
CA ILE A 562 6.00 0.61 -0.12
C ILE A 562 5.35 -0.64 -0.72
N PRO A 563 5.40 -0.82 -2.06
CA PRO A 563 4.92 -2.04 -2.71
C PRO A 563 5.72 -3.28 -2.27
N VAL A 564 5.03 -4.41 -2.08
CA VAL A 564 5.65 -5.66 -1.60
C VAL A 564 6.78 -6.17 -2.49
N ASP A 565 6.65 -6.03 -3.79
CA ASP A 565 7.67 -6.44 -4.76
C ASP A 565 8.92 -5.53 -4.70
N THR A 566 8.76 -4.24 -4.39
CA THR A 566 9.90 -3.34 -4.11
C THR A 566 10.65 -3.77 -2.85
N VAL A 567 9.91 -4.18 -1.80
CA VAL A 567 10.51 -4.77 -0.58
C VAL A 567 11.27 -6.05 -0.93
N CYS A 568 10.70 -6.94 -1.73
CA CYS A 568 11.34 -8.18 -2.14
C CYS A 568 12.63 -7.95 -2.94
N ARG A 569 12.68 -6.94 -3.82
CA ARG A 569 13.91 -6.51 -4.53
C ARG A 569 14.97 -6.03 -3.54
N GLY A 570 14.60 -5.18 -2.59
CA GLY A 570 15.50 -4.73 -1.52
C GLY A 570 16.07 -5.90 -0.71
N MET A 571 15.21 -6.85 -0.31
CA MET A 571 15.64 -8.05 0.41
C MET A 571 16.64 -8.90 -0.39
N THR A 572 16.43 -9.03 -1.70
CA THR A 572 17.31 -9.81 -2.59
C THR A 572 18.69 -9.16 -2.70
N LEU A 573 18.75 -7.83 -2.86
CA LEU A 573 20.00 -7.05 -2.84
C LEU A 573 20.75 -7.24 -1.51
N ILE A 574 20.03 -7.11 -0.40
CA ILE A 574 20.62 -7.24 0.95
C ILE A 574 21.10 -8.68 1.19
N ALA A 575 20.34 -9.69 0.74
CA ALA A 575 20.78 -11.08 0.84
C ALA A 575 22.08 -11.35 0.07
N ALA A 576 22.20 -10.80 -1.16
CA ALA A 576 23.45 -10.86 -1.93
C ALA A 576 24.61 -10.17 -1.19
N ALA A 577 24.37 -8.98 -0.62
CA ALA A 577 25.37 -8.25 0.15
C ALA A 577 25.80 -9.01 1.43
N VAL A 578 24.86 -9.69 2.12
CA VAL A 578 25.16 -10.54 3.28
C VAL A 578 26.05 -11.71 2.89
N VAL A 579 25.74 -12.40 1.78
CA VAL A 579 26.56 -13.51 1.26
C VAL A 579 27.97 -13.02 0.90
N GLN A 580 28.09 -11.84 0.27
CA GLN A 580 29.37 -11.22 -0.10
C GLN A 580 30.08 -10.51 1.06
N ARG A 581 29.51 -10.47 2.26
CA ARG A 581 30.07 -9.80 3.44
C ARG A 581 30.32 -8.27 3.25
N CYS A 582 29.59 -7.64 2.33
CA CYS A 582 29.65 -6.18 2.08
C CYS A 582 28.40 -5.43 2.55
N HIS A 583 27.59 -6.05 3.41
CA HIS A 583 26.33 -5.51 3.94
C HIS A 583 26.55 -4.47 5.06
N GLN A 584 25.59 -3.57 5.20
CA GLN A 584 25.43 -2.70 6.36
C GLN A 584 24.57 -3.38 7.44
N PRO A 585 24.71 -2.99 8.72
CA PRO A 585 23.95 -3.62 9.82
C PRO A 585 22.44 -3.42 9.72
N VAL A 586 21.98 -2.29 9.14
CA VAL A 586 20.57 -1.90 9.03
C VAL A 586 20.27 -1.35 7.66
N TYR A 587 19.13 -1.72 7.13
CA TYR A 587 18.53 -1.19 5.91
C TYR A 587 17.08 -0.81 6.17
N GLN A 588 16.70 0.41 5.80
CA GLN A 588 15.30 0.82 5.76
C GLN A 588 14.77 0.72 4.34
N LEU A 589 13.61 0.09 4.17
CA LEU A 589 12.91 0.02 2.90
C LEU A 589 11.68 0.93 2.96
N ALA A 590 11.87 2.18 2.53
CA ALA A 590 10.97 3.29 2.78
C ALA A 590 10.91 4.25 1.58
N THR A 591 9.88 5.09 1.54
CA THR A 591 9.64 6.05 0.46
C THR A 591 9.69 7.51 0.92
N SER A 592 9.52 7.78 2.21
CA SER A 592 9.30 9.12 2.76
C SER A 592 10.39 10.15 2.44
N VAL A 593 11.67 9.75 2.36
CA VAL A 593 12.77 10.68 2.00
C VAL A 593 12.90 10.82 0.49
N THR A 594 12.71 9.74 -0.27
CA THR A 594 13.00 9.71 -1.72
C THR A 594 11.81 10.10 -2.58
N ASN A 595 10.59 9.75 -2.16
CA ASN A 595 9.33 10.01 -2.88
C ASN A 595 8.17 10.10 -1.88
N PRO A 596 8.10 11.18 -1.08
CA PRO A 596 7.10 11.31 -0.03
C PRO A 596 5.67 11.38 -0.56
N CYS A 597 4.76 10.68 0.13
CA CYS A 597 3.31 10.88 -0.01
C CYS A 597 2.76 11.29 1.35
N ASP A 598 2.39 12.57 1.50
CA ASP A 598 1.83 13.05 2.76
C ASP A 598 0.41 12.49 3.01
N MET A 599 -0.01 12.54 4.27
CA MET A 599 -1.30 12.01 4.70
C MET A 599 -2.48 12.74 4.04
N GLY A 600 -2.36 14.05 3.82
CA GLY A 600 -3.38 14.84 3.12
C GLY A 600 -3.59 14.34 1.70
N ARG A 601 -2.49 14.11 0.97
CA ARG A 601 -2.50 13.56 -0.40
C ARG A 601 -3.02 12.13 -0.44
N SER A 602 -2.59 11.27 0.48
CA SER A 602 -3.01 9.86 0.53
C SER A 602 -4.51 9.71 0.81
N ILE A 603 -5.07 10.54 1.71
CA ILE A 603 -6.52 10.62 1.96
C ILE A 603 -7.24 11.07 0.68
N GLU A 604 -6.75 12.10 0.02
CA GLU A 604 -7.36 12.60 -1.22
C GLU A 604 -7.32 11.55 -2.34
N LEU A 605 -6.16 10.92 -2.59
CA LEU A 605 -6.02 9.86 -3.58
C LEU A 605 -6.95 8.67 -3.30
N THR A 606 -7.10 8.29 -2.03
CA THR A 606 -8.05 7.25 -1.61
C THR A 606 -9.49 7.64 -1.94
N CYS A 607 -9.90 8.87 -1.63
CA CYS A 607 -11.24 9.37 -1.95
C CYS A 607 -11.47 9.45 -3.46
N LEU A 608 -10.47 9.88 -4.22
CA LEU A 608 -10.53 9.94 -5.68
C LEU A 608 -10.65 8.55 -6.33
N ALA A 609 -9.91 7.55 -5.83
CA ALA A 609 -10.03 6.17 -6.28
C ALA A 609 -11.44 5.60 -5.99
N HIS A 610 -11.99 5.87 -4.79
CA HIS A 610 -13.36 5.50 -4.47
C HIS A 610 -14.37 6.23 -5.36
N ARG A 611 -14.17 7.51 -5.64
CA ARG A 611 -14.99 8.28 -6.57
C ARG A 611 -14.99 7.65 -7.97
N LYS A 612 -13.82 7.29 -8.50
CA LYS A 612 -13.67 6.63 -9.81
C LYS A 612 -14.48 5.33 -9.86
N PHE A 613 -14.38 4.51 -8.82
CA PHE A 613 -15.15 3.27 -8.69
C PHE A 613 -16.66 3.54 -8.67
N TYR A 614 -17.14 4.45 -7.79
CA TYR A 614 -18.57 4.73 -7.68
C TYR A 614 -19.14 5.40 -8.92
N ARG A 615 -18.34 6.18 -9.65
CA ARG A 615 -18.75 6.79 -10.94
C ARG A 615 -19.06 5.77 -12.00
N ALA A 616 -18.35 4.66 -12.01
CA ALA A 616 -18.57 3.55 -12.96
C ALA A 616 -19.79 2.67 -12.58
N GLN A 617 -20.35 2.83 -11.36
CA GLN A 617 -21.51 2.07 -10.89
C GLN A 617 -22.82 2.82 -11.15
N ASN A 618 -23.90 2.06 -11.39
CA ASN A 618 -25.24 2.60 -11.52
C ASN A 618 -25.92 2.71 -10.15
N GLY A 619 -26.85 3.67 -10.01
CA GLY A 619 -27.71 3.83 -8.83
C GLY A 619 -27.44 5.09 -8.00
N LEU A 620 -28.50 5.60 -7.37
CA LEU A 620 -28.49 6.86 -6.61
C LEU A 620 -27.52 6.82 -5.41
N HIS A 621 -27.41 5.67 -4.75
CA HIS A 621 -26.49 5.46 -3.62
C HIS A 621 -25.03 5.72 -4.02
N HIS A 622 -24.60 5.20 -5.19
CA HIS A 622 -23.23 5.41 -5.68
C HIS A 622 -23.01 6.87 -6.12
N GLN A 623 -24.02 7.51 -6.74
CA GLN A 623 -23.95 8.94 -7.08
C GLN A 623 -23.85 9.84 -5.84
N LEU A 624 -24.51 9.46 -4.75
CA LEU A 624 -24.35 10.17 -3.47
C LEU A 624 -22.95 9.96 -2.89
N ARG A 625 -22.48 8.69 -2.81
CA ARG A 625 -21.15 8.38 -2.24
C ARG A 625 -20.01 9.13 -2.93
N MET A 626 -20.01 9.21 -4.26
CA MET A 626 -18.93 9.91 -4.97
C MET A 626 -18.85 11.42 -4.69
N ARG A 627 -19.87 12.02 -4.04
CA ARG A 627 -19.89 13.43 -3.66
C ARG A 627 -19.35 13.70 -2.26
N PHE A 628 -19.02 12.63 -1.54
CA PHE A 628 -18.68 12.75 -0.14
C PHE A 628 -17.23 12.30 0.09
N ASP A 629 -16.30 13.22 0.06
CA ASP A 629 -14.90 12.98 0.36
C ASP A 629 -14.63 13.12 1.87
N THR A 630 -13.70 12.32 2.38
CA THR A 630 -13.14 12.50 3.72
C THR A 630 -12.09 13.61 3.68
N ILE A 631 -12.04 14.44 4.72
CA ILE A 631 -11.05 15.50 4.89
C ILE A 631 -10.22 15.27 6.14
N PRO A 632 -8.91 15.60 6.12
CA PRO A 632 -8.09 15.63 7.32
C PRO A 632 -8.59 16.75 8.26
N VAL A 633 -8.68 16.46 9.56
CA VAL A 633 -9.11 17.41 10.59
C VAL A 633 -8.28 17.25 11.85
N SER A 634 -8.31 18.26 12.74
CA SER A 634 -7.71 18.13 14.07
C SER A 634 -8.49 17.15 14.96
N LYS A 635 -7.85 16.62 16.00
CA LYS A 635 -8.45 15.69 16.96
C LYS A 635 -9.67 16.31 17.65
N GLU A 636 -9.59 17.61 18.01
CA GLU A 636 -10.68 18.35 18.66
C GLU A 636 -11.91 18.47 17.74
N ARG A 637 -11.67 18.74 16.46
CA ARG A 637 -12.77 18.84 15.47
C ARG A 637 -13.42 17.47 15.25
N TYR A 638 -12.64 16.40 15.16
CA TYR A 638 -13.16 15.04 15.09
C TYR A 638 -14.04 14.69 16.30
N GLN A 639 -13.57 15.00 17.52
CA GLN A 639 -14.32 14.74 18.74
C GLN A 639 -15.65 15.50 18.80
N ARG A 640 -15.68 16.76 18.31
CA ARG A 640 -16.86 17.62 18.34
C ARG A 640 -17.90 17.33 17.25
N LEU A 641 -17.49 16.84 16.08
CA LEU A 641 -18.33 16.79 14.88
C LEU A 641 -18.39 15.42 14.17
N SER A 642 -17.70 14.40 14.67
CA SER A 642 -17.63 13.08 14.04
C SER A 642 -18.15 11.97 14.95
N ALA A 643 -17.60 10.75 14.84
CA ALA A 643 -18.11 9.57 15.50
C ALA A 643 -18.37 9.73 17.01
N PRO A 644 -17.50 10.38 17.83
CA PRO A 644 -17.77 10.56 19.26
C PRO A 644 -19.02 11.40 19.51
N ALA A 645 -19.18 12.52 18.83
CA ALA A 645 -20.36 13.40 18.97
C ALA A 645 -21.62 12.69 18.47
N GLN A 646 -21.56 12.01 17.32
CA GLN A 646 -22.67 11.23 16.79
C GLN A 646 -23.10 10.11 17.77
N LYS A 647 -22.14 9.43 18.40
CA LYS A 647 -22.43 8.41 19.42
C LYS A 647 -23.15 9.02 20.63
N ALA A 648 -22.72 10.20 21.10
CA ALA A 648 -23.41 10.90 22.18
C ALA A 648 -24.85 11.25 21.82
N VAL A 649 -25.12 11.72 20.60
CA VAL A 649 -26.47 11.98 20.09
C VAL A 649 -27.31 10.68 20.04
N ILE A 650 -26.77 9.59 19.51
CA ILE A 650 -27.47 8.29 19.46
C ILE A 650 -27.82 7.79 20.86
N ARG A 651 -26.90 7.90 21.84
CA ARG A 651 -27.18 7.55 23.23
C ARG A 651 -28.30 8.40 23.84
N SER A 652 -28.32 9.69 23.54
CA SER A 652 -29.41 10.58 23.96
C SER A 652 -30.75 10.18 23.34
N LEU A 653 -30.75 9.85 22.04
CA LEU A 653 -31.93 9.33 21.33
C LEU A 653 -32.41 7.99 21.91
N GLN A 654 -31.52 7.08 22.27
CA GLN A 654 -31.87 5.81 22.91
C GLN A 654 -32.58 6.04 24.25
N ARG A 655 -32.12 7.01 25.05
CA ARG A 655 -32.74 7.38 26.32
C ARG A 655 -34.16 7.95 26.10
N LEU A 656 -34.29 8.88 25.11
CA LEU A 656 -35.56 9.51 24.77
C LEU A 656 -36.56 8.51 24.17
N THR A 657 -36.08 7.53 23.42
CA THR A 657 -36.94 6.52 22.76
C THR A 657 -37.04 5.22 23.55
N ALA A 658 -36.60 5.18 24.81
CA ALA A 658 -36.70 4.01 25.67
C ALA A 658 -38.14 3.46 25.79
N PRO A 659 -39.20 4.29 25.80
CA PRO A 659 -40.57 3.81 25.80
C PRO A 659 -41.01 3.10 24.51
N PHE A 660 -40.25 3.21 23.42
CA PHE A 660 -40.56 2.65 22.09
C PHE A 660 -39.55 1.54 21.69
N PRO A 661 -39.78 0.27 22.13
CA PRO A 661 -38.79 -0.82 21.94
C PRO A 661 -38.43 -1.09 20.47
N PHE A 662 -39.31 -0.80 19.49
CA PHE A 662 -39.06 -1.04 18.07
C PHE A 662 -37.99 -0.09 17.47
N LEU A 663 -37.71 1.06 18.14
CA LEU A 663 -36.66 2.03 17.71
C LEU A 663 -35.27 1.66 18.26
N GLN A 664 -35.22 0.82 19.29
CA GLN A 664 -33.93 0.49 19.95
C GLN A 664 -32.97 -0.32 19.07
N PRO A 665 -33.39 -1.39 18.33
CA PRO A 665 -32.44 -2.20 17.56
C PRO A 665 -31.61 -1.42 16.52
N PRO A 666 -32.17 -0.50 15.71
CA PRO A 666 -31.38 0.29 14.78
C PRO A 666 -30.43 1.27 15.47
N LEU A 667 -30.84 1.88 16.60
CA LEU A 667 -29.99 2.81 17.35
C LEU A 667 -28.81 2.07 18.00
N VAL A 668 -29.02 0.90 18.60
CA VAL A 668 -27.97 0.06 19.17
C VAL A 668 -26.99 -0.41 18.08
N ARG A 669 -27.49 -0.76 16.88
CA ARG A 669 -26.64 -1.15 15.75
C ARG A 669 -25.77 0.01 15.30
N THR A 670 -26.35 1.22 15.22
CA THR A 670 -25.63 2.45 14.83
C THR A 670 -24.57 2.80 15.88
N GLU A 671 -24.90 2.74 17.18
CA GLU A 671 -23.93 2.99 18.25
C GLU A 671 -22.73 2.04 18.17
N ARG A 672 -22.97 0.74 18.03
CA ARG A 672 -21.91 -0.26 17.85
C ARG A 672 -21.06 0.01 16.60
N GLY A 673 -21.69 0.49 15.52
CA GLY A 673 -20.96 0.91 14.31
C GLY A 673 -20.00 2.08 14.59
N LEU A 674 -20.49 3.10 15.30
CA LEU A 674 -19.67 4.27 15.67
C LEU A 674 -18.54 3.90 16.64
N GLU A 675 -18.81 3.00 17.61
CA GLU A 675 -17.80 2.50 18.53
C GLU A 675 -16.67 1.75 17.80
N ARG A 676 -17.00 0.95 16.79
CA ARG A 676 -15.98 0.31 15.92
C ARG A 676 -15.14 1.33 15.19
N VAL A 677 -15.75 2.40 14.69
CA VAL A 677 -15.01 3.50 14.01
C VAL A 677 -14.06 4.18 14.99
N GLU A 678 -14.52 4.48 16.23
CA GLU A 678 -13.66 5.08 17.26
C GLU A 678 -12.46 4.19 17.58
N LYS A 679 -12.68 2.90 17.86
CA LYS A 679 -11.61 1.93 18.14
C LYS A 679 -10.63 1.82 16.97
N LEU A 680 -11.13 1.84 15.73
CA LEU A 680 -10.28 1.83 14.55
C LEU A 680 -9.40 3.10 14.49
N ILE A 681 -9.98 4.27 14.73
CA ILE A 681 -9.23 5.53 14.74
C ILE A 681 -8.18 5.55 15.86
N GLU A 682 -8.52 5.10 17.07
CA GLU A 682 -7.58 4.99 18.20
C GLU A 682 -6.40 4.07 17.85
N LEU A 683 -6.66 2.94 17.19
CA LEU A 683 -5.61 2.00 16.78
C LEU A 683 -4.62 2.63 15.79
N PHE A 684 -5.11 3.44 14.86
CA PHE A 684 -4.28 4.08 13.82
C PHE A 684 -3.77 5.47 14.20
N GLU A 685 -4.28 6.08 15.27
CA GLU A 685 -3.91 7.44 15.70
C GLU A 685 -2.40 7.69 15.75
N PRO A 686 -1.56 6.79 16.31
CA PRO A 686 -0.12 7.00 16.35
C PRO A 686 0.52 7.14 14.95
N PHE A 687 -0.07 6.47 13.95
CA PHE A 687 0.45 6.43 12.58
C PHE A 687 -0.09 7.54 11.69
N ILE A 688 -1.27 8.10 11.99
CA ILE A 688 -1.93 9.09 11.14
C ILE A 688 -1.88 10.52 11.71
N LEU A 689 -1.72 10.66 13.04
CA LEU A 689 -1.79 11.96 13.71
C LEU A 689 -0.47 12.38 14.35
N HIS A 690 0.24 11.45 15.00
CA HIS A 690 1.46 11.70 15.74
C HIS A 690 2.71 11.32 14.94
N ASN A 691 3.87 11.86 15.36
CA ASN A 691 5.21 11.52 14.88
C ASN A 691 5.41 11.75 13.37
N GLU A 692 5.90 12.94 13.03
CA GLU A 692 6.31 13.26 11.65
C GLU A 692 7.67 12.58 11.38
N GLN A 693 7.66 11.39 10.78
CA GLN A 693 8.85 10.57 10.54
C GLN A 693 9.15 10.49 9.05
N ASP A 694 10.41 10.74 8.70
CA ASP A 694 10.96 10.50 7.36
C ASP A 694 12.10 9.49 7.47
N PHE A 695 11.91 8.29 6.93
CA PHE A 695 12.87 7.18 7.02
C PHE A 695 13.91 7.26 5.90
N GLU A 696 15.19 7.28 6.25
CA GLU A 696 16.30 7.17 5.28
C GLU A 696 16.29 5.76 4.68
N ALA A 697 16.67 5.65 3.40
CA ALA A 697 16.82 4.38 2.71
C ALA A 697 18.05 4.45 1.77
N GLU A 698 19.15 4.98 2.30
CA GLU A 698 20.38 5.24 1.55
C GLU A 698 21.18 3.94 1.34
N HIS A 699 21.23 3.07 2.35
CA HIS A 699 22.03 1.85 2.28
C HIS A 699 21.56 0.91 1.16
N VAL A 700 20.24 0.70 1.00
CA VAL A 700 19.72 -0.12 -0.08
C VAL A 700 19.84 0.56 -1.44
N ALA A 701 19.75 1.88 -1.48
CA ALA A 701 19.97 2.64 -2.71
C ALA A 701 21.42 2.52 -3.22
N TRP A 702 22.41 2.48 -2.32
CA TRP A 702 23.80 2.22 -2.70
C TRP A 702 23.99 0.82 -3.30
N LEU A 703 23.40 -0.22 -2.69
CA LEU A 703 23.43 -1.57 -3.28
C LEU A 703 22.79 -1.61 -4.67
N SER A 704 21.68 -0.88 -4.84
CA SER A 704 20.98 -0.79 -6.13
C SER A 704 21.82 -0.08 -7.20
N GLN A 705 22.61 0.93 -6.83
CA GLN A 705 23.54 1.62 -7.75
C GLN A 705 24.73 0.76 -8.16
N ALA A 706 25.18 -0.14 -7.26
CA ALA A 706 26.29 -1.06 -7.53
C ALA A 706 25.94 -2.20 -8.49
N LEU A 707 24.65 -2.38 -8.84
CA LEU A 707 24.19 -3.42 -9.77
C LEU A 707 24.73 -3.20 -11.18
N PRO A 708 25.09 -4.27 -11.92
CA PRO A 708 25.24 -4.23 -13.37
C PRO A 708 23.97 -3.74 -14.06
N GLU A 709 24.10 -3.03 -15.18
CA GLU A 709 22.95 -2.45 -15.90
C GLU A 709 21.92 -3.52 -16.33
N GLU A 710 22.39 -4.72 -16.71
CA GLU A 710 21.57 -5.86 -17.11
C GLU A 710 20.73 -6.46 -15.97
N GLU A 711 21.14 -6.24 -14.71
CA GLU A 711 20.44 -6.75 -13.53
C GLU A 711 19.45 -5.72 -12.95
N LYS A 712 19.62 -4.44 -13.24
CA LYS A 712 18.76 -3.36 -12.72
C LYS A 712 17.27 -3.54 -13.00
N PRO A 713 16.80 -3.97 -14.17
CA PRO A 713 15.37 -4.16 -14.43
C PRO A 713 14.70 -5.14 -13.47
N LEU A 714 15.44 -6.16 -12.99
CA LEU A 714 14.93 -7.22 -12.12
C LEU A 714 15.12 -6.92 -10.64
N PHE A 715 16.29 -6.39 -10.25
CA PHE A 715 16.70 -6.32 -8.85
C PHE A 715 16.86 -4.90 -8.31
N ALA A 716 16.85 -3.84 -9.14
CA ALA A 716 17.01 -2.49 -8.63
C ALA A 716 15.89 -2.11 -7.66
N TYR A 717 16.30 -1.52 -6.53
CA TYR A 717 15.41 -0.84 -5.61
C TYR A 717 15.22 0.60 -6.07
N ASP A 718 14.05 0.90 -6.61
CA ASP A 718 13.72 2.25 -7.07
C ASP A 718 12.34 2.66 -6.58
N THR A 719 12.33 3.59 -5.64
CA THR A 719 11.11 4.21 -5.10
C THR A 719 10.81 5.58 -5.75
N ARG A 720 11.77 6.15 -6.51
CA ARG A 720 11.62 7.47 -7.14
C ARG A 720 10.70 7.44 -8.35
N SER A 721 10.73 6.33 -9.09
CA SER A 721 9.88 6.13 -10.27
C SER A 721 8.41 5.84 -9.93
N LEU A 722 8.07 5.62 -8.66
CA LEU A 722 6.71 5.32 -8.23
C LEU A 722 5.80 6.54 -8.40
N ASP A 723 4.88 6.49 -9.37
CA ASP A 723 3.82 7.49 -9.52
C ASP A 723 2.68 7.18 -8.53
N TRP A 724 2.58 7.99 -7.47
CA TRP A 724 1.56 7.82 -6.44
C TRP A 724 0.13 7.89 -6.97
N TRP A 725 -0.15 8.73 -7.96
CA TRP A 725 -1.48 8.81 -8.56
C TRP A 725 -1.84 7.50 -9.27
N GLU A 726 -0.92 6.98 -10.10
CA GLU A 726 -1.13 5.72 -10.82
C GLU A 726 -1.24 4.56 -9.85
N TYR A 727 -0.30 4.47 -8.89
CA TYR A 727 -0.30 3.42 -7.88
C TYR A 727 -1.58 3.42 -7.04
N TRP A 728 -2.02 4.59 -6.53
CA TRP A 728 -3.18 4.67 -5.64
C TRP A 728 -4.50 4.43 -6.36
N ILE A 729 -4.69 5.12 -7.51
CA ILE A 729 -5.98 5.17 -8.21
C ILE A 729 -6.23 3.93 -9.07
N ASN A 730 -5.17 3.41 -9.72
CA ASN A 730 -5.32 2.34 -10.69
C ASN A 730 -4.84 0.96 -10.18
N VAL A 731 -4.04 0.93 -9.11
CA VAL A 731 -3.45 -0.31 -8.61
C VAL A 731 -3.92 -0.61 -7.18
N HIS A 732 -3.53 0.20 -6.19
CA HIS A 732 -3.67 -0.11 -4.77
C HIS A 732 -5.14 -0.18 -4.31
N ILE A 733 -5.93 0.88 -4.49
CA ILE A 733 -7.33 0.88 -4.03
C ILE A 733 -8.21 -0.12 -4.81
N PRO A 734 -8.07 -0.29 -6.14
CA PRO A 734 -8.71 -1.39 -6.86
C PRO A 734 -8.34 -2.77 -6.32
N ALA A 735 -7.06 -2.98 -5.98
CA ALA A 735 -6.60 -4.23 -5.38
C ALA A 735 -7.22 -4.49 -4.01
N LEU A 736 -7.24 -3.49 -3.10
CA LEU A 736 -7.90 -3.62 -1.81
C LEU A 736 -9.39 -3.96 -1.97
N ARG A 737 -10.07 -3.37 -2.95
CA ARG A 737 -11.46 -3.68 -3.26
C ARG A 737 -11.67 -5.12 -3.72
N LYS A 738 -10.73 -5.66 -4.48
CA LYS A 738 -10.79 -7.04 -4.98
C LYS A 738 -10.42 -8.06 -3.91
N TRP A 739 -9.32 -7.84 -3.19
CA TRP A 739 -8.70 -8.85 -2.34
C TRP A 739 -9.03 -8.72 -0.85
N THR A 740 -9.27 -7.51 -0.35
CA THR A 740 -9.30 -7.23 1.09
C THR A 740 -10.69 -6.81 1.59
N TYR A 741 -11.40 -5.92 0.86
CA TYR A 741 -12.71 -5.44 1.32
C TYR A 741 -13.74 -6.55 1.48
N PRO A 742 -13.82 -7.58 0.61
CA PRO A 742 -14.68 -8.72 0.86
C PRO A 742 -14.42 -9.39 2.21
N LEU A 743 -13.14 -9.54 2.61
CA LEU A 743 -12.77 -10.11 3.90
C LEU A 743 -13.23 -9.24 5.08
N ILE A 744 -13.10 -7.91 4.98
CA ILE A 744 -13.61 -6.96 5.99
C ILE A 744 -15.14 -7.07 6.12
N GLU A 745 -15.83 -7.33 5.02
CA GLU A 745 -17.29 -7.51 4.97
C GLU A 745 -17.73 -8.94 5.30
N GLY A 746 -16.82 -9.85 5.63
CA GLY A 746 -17.11 -11.25 5.95
C GLY A 746 -17.50 -12.08 4.72
N ARG A 747 -17.12 -11.65 3.51
CA ARG A 747 -17.38 -12.35 2.26
C ARG A 747 -16.10 -13.02 1.74
N PRO A 748 -16.21 -14.16 1.04
CA PRO A 748 -15.07 -14.77 0.39
C PRO A 748 -14.53 -13.87 -0.75
N VAL A 749 -13.25 -13.97 -1.00
CA VAL A 749 -12.63 -13.31 -2.16
C VAL A 749 -12.98 -14.12 -3.42
N GLU A 750 -13.50 -13.47 -4.43
CA GLU A 750 -13.75 -14.10 -5.74
C GLU A 750 -12.41 -14.35 -6.44
N THR A 751 -12.00 -15.60 -6.48
CA THR A 751 -10.82 -16.05 -7.23
C THR A 751 -11.30 -16.73 -8.53
N LEU A 752 -10.57 -16.51 -9.62
CA LEU A 752 -10.80 -17.26 -10.86
C LEU A 752 -10.56 -18.76 -10.60
N PRO A 753 -11.33 -19.67 -11.23
CA PRO A 753 -11.10 -21.10 -11.12
C PRO A 753 -9.66 -21.40 -11.57
N ARG A 754 -8.90 -22.04 -10.69
CA ARG A 754 -7.49 -22.36 -10.91
C ARG A 754 -7.36 -23.75 -11.52
N ARG A 755 -6.32 -23.92 -12.33
CA ARG A 755 -5.90 -25.25 -12.75
C ARG A 755 -5.30 -25.94 -11.51
N SER A 756 -5.83 -27.11 -11.14
CA SER A 756 -5.26 -27.93 -10.09
C SER A 756 -3.92 -28.52 -10.60
N TYR A 757 -2.83 -28.13 -9.97
CA TYR A 757 -1.52 -28.76 -10.19
C TYR A 757 -1.29 -29.78 -9.07
N HIS A 758 -1.09 -31.04 -9.45
CA HIS A 758 -0.72 -32.07 -8.50
C HIS A 758 0.81 -32.05 -8.31
N LEU A 759 1.27 -31.49 -7.21
CA LEU A 759 2.65 -31.69 -6.78
C LEU A 759 2.79 -33.16 -6.35
N PRO A 760 3.78 -33.92 -6.81
CA PRO A 760 4.05 -35.24 -6.29
C PRO A 760 4.36 -35.18 -4.79
N PRO A 761 4.09 -36.24 -4.00
CA PRO A 761 4.42 -36.27 -2.57
C PRO A 761 5.91 -36.00 -2.39
N GLY A 762 6.26 -35.11 -1.45
CA GLY A 762 7.66 -34.76 -1.18
C GLY A 762 8.49 -35.98 -0.76
N ARG A 763 9.82 -35.90 -0.92
CA ARG A 763 10.78 -36.98 -0.57
C ARG A 763 10.72 -37.48 0.88
N GLY A 764 9.93 -36.83 1.77
CA GLY A 764 9.75 -37.21 3.16
C GLY A 764 8.65 -38.24 3.46
N ASP A 765 7.74 -38.50 2.50
CA ASP A 765 6.61 -39.43 2.72
C ASP A 765 6.95 -40.85 2.18
N LYS A 766 7.96 -41.50 2.69
CA LYS A 766 8.02 -42.98 2.61
C LYS A 766 7.11 -43.55 3.70
N ALA A 767 5.81 -43.67 3.38
CA ALA A 767 4.90 -44.48 4.17
C ALA A 767 5.27 -45.96 4.03
N GLY A 768 5.31 -46.65 5.16
CA GLY A 768 5.36 -48.08 5.23
C GLY A 768 4.15 -48.75 4.55
N PRO A 769 4.24 -50.04 4.17
CA PRO A 769 3.26 -50.70 3.34
C PRO A 769 1.99 -51.06 4.12
N GLY A 770 0.84 -50.63 3.58
CA GLY A 770 -0.44 -51.29 3.87
C GLY A 770 -1.57 -50.40 4.35
N CYS A 771 -2.46 -50.04 3.39
CA CYS A 771 -3.90 -50.28 3.47
C CYS A 771 -4.58 -49.62 2.25
N SER A 772 -5.34 -50.40 1.52
CA SER A 772 -6.18 -50.00 0.38
C SER A 772 -7.33 -49.05 0.80
N PRO A 773 -7.78 -48.20 -0.11
CA PRO A 773 -8.87 -47.26 0.17
C PRO A 773 -10.23 -47.92 -0.05
N ALA A 774 -11.12 -47.75 0.92
CA ALA A 774 -12.56 -47.91 0.76
C ALA A 774 -13.19 -46.59 0.30
N ALA A 775 -14.18 -46.75 -0.59
CA ALA A 775 -14.86 -45.67 -1.30
C ALA A 775 -15.75 -44.79 -0.42
N GLY A 776 -15.78 -43.53 -0.79
CA GLY A 776 -16.97 -42.67 -0.81
C GLY A 776 -17.44 -42.12 0.51
N GLU A 777 -17.24 -40.77 0.63
CA GLU A 777 -18.29 -39.91 1.17
C GLU A 777 -17.88 -38.43 0.98
N SER A 778 -18.80 -37.68 0.38
CA SER A 778 -18.72 -36.24 0.18
C SER A 778 -18.79 -35.50 1.51
N ILE A 779 -17.72 -34.78 1.90
CA ILE A 779 -17.73 -33.92 3.09
C ILE A 779 -17.71 -32.46 2.61
N SER A 780 -18.77 -31.77 2.99
CA SER A 780 -18.96 -30.33 2.86
C SER A 780 -17.79 -29.52 3.42
N THR A 781 -17.30 -28.59 2.61
CA THR A 781 -16.27 -27.60 2.99
C THR A 781 -16.80 -26.67 4.08
N GLY A 782 -16.46 -26.94 5.33
CA GLY A 782 -16.57 -25.99 6.42
C GLY A 782 -15.40 -25.01 6.41
N THR A 783 -15.56 -23.87 5.77
CA THR A 783 -14.65 -22.72 5.89
C THR A 783 -14.77 -22.13 7.29
N THR A 784 -13.82 -22.41 8.17
CA THR A 784 -13.65 -21.62 9.39
C THR A 784 -13.02 -20.29 9.04
N GLY A 785 -13.86 -19.31 8.73
CA GLY A 785 -13.47 -17.92 8.66
C GLY A 785 -12.99 -17.46 10.05
N ALA A 786 -11.74 -17.03 10.14
CA ALA A 786 -11.28 -16.27 11.29
C ALA A 786 -11.99 -14.92 11.27
N THR A 787 -13.17 -14.88 11.89
CA THR A 787 -13.85 -13.62 12.20
C THR A 787 -13.04 -12.90 13.28
N TRP A 788 -12.40 -11.81 12.91
CA TRP A 788 -11.86 -10.86 13.86
C TRP A 788 -13.01 -10.28 14.67
N GLN A 789 -13.26 -10.85 15.82
CA GLN A 789 -14.10 -10.22 16.83
C GLN A 789 -13.21 -9.22 17.56
N TYR A 790 -13.34 -7.95 17.21
CA TYR A 790 -12.93 -6.86 18.08
C TYR A 790 -13.80 -6.91 19.34
N SER A 791 -13.26 -7.42 20.42
CA SER A 791 -13.84 -7.25 21.76
C SER A 791 -13.30 -5.99 22.39
#